data_d31ae36c4b373863db1f3b5fccb22f4d
#
_entry.id   d31ae36c4b373863db1f3b5fccb22f4d
#
_cell.length_a   1.000
_cell.length_b   1.000
_cell.length_c   1.000
_cell.angle_alpha   90.00
_cell.angle_beta   90.00
_cell.angle_gamma   90.00
#
_symmetry.space_group_name_H-M   'P 1'
#
loop_
_entity.id
_entity.type
_entity.pdbx_description
1 polymer ?
#
loop_
_entity_poly.entity_id
_entity_poly.type
_entity_poly.pdbx_seq_one_letter_code
_entity_poly.pdbx_strand_id
1 'polypeptide(L)'
;MDSQNVEPVNTNKASGLEGSDGITKYQLDNGLTVILEENHSSPVVAVNVWVKTGSACEVEGEYGLAHVHEHMLFKGTEKRKVGEIARVIESSGGDINAFTSFDETVYYVVIASRFLDTALDVLADAMQHSTFDPEELSKELEVVVEEINRSQDSPSRNLSEKMFSTTFTEHPYGRPVIGSVESVRSFTREGITDFYKKWYAPNNMVLVVVGDFETAEVMPKIEELYGKYPSSELPECVINKEPEQKGMRAYILDKPLQEGYFSLAYHIPNAKHEDTPVIDVLSNILGGGESSRLFRNIKEDKGLVNNIYSYAYTPKYEGIFAVGGSIDPSKSKEALSEIVKEINRLKYEPVSDQELQRVKVNLESDAIYTKETMQGQAKKLGFYEVETDDFRFEDEYLEKVSQVTAQDIMLAAQTYFNNENLTAGFLLPSDSITIKEEEVQSIAENASKEVQEASSKDGLEGEVLVEKDLMVDAAATSSVVDTSEISENESEGNISGEVQKYVLENGITVLIKKNDSVPLFSARAAFLGGVRYEDQSTNGVSNFVSRMLTRGTETRSALQIAQEIESIAGEVEGFSGRNSFGVTVESLSKNFVPAMDIFADVVLNPGFDPEEVERARREILADINRQGDNLIRTTVNLFLDTLYTDHPYKLDPLGTIDTVKASDSKSLKEFYEKYVRPENMVITVVGNVNKDEVLETIKNDFGGMKKGSTPNPVINADAAPQEIRVRVDTKQDKAQTHILLGFQGPKIDDEDHYSIEVLNTILSGMGGRLFLELRDKKSLAYTVTSFYTPGLEPGFLGVYIGTAPQKEQEAIEGMKEQLELLLKDGVSDEEISRAQNYLVGGFEIGLQQNSAQAAKITFDELYGIGWEEYNSYPEKIYSVTKEDVLEAARKYIDLEKYTLAIVKPEEQG
;
A
#
# COMPACT_ATOMS: atom_id res chain seq x y z
N MET A 1 69.58 21.65 -8.83
CA MET A 1 69.49 20.27 -9.29
C MET A 1 68.08 19.84 -9.03
N ASP A 2 67.42 19.86 -10.01
CA ASP A 2 66.05 19.60 -10.45
C ASP A 2 65.06 19.01 -9.43
N SER A 3 64.20 19.89 -8.96
CA SER A 3 62.91 19.55 -8.37
C SER A 3 61.92 19.29 -9.51
N GLN A 4 61.60 18.04 -9.76
CA GLN A 4 60.49 17.67 -10.65
C GLN A 4 59.16 18.03 -9.98
N ASN A 5 58.46 18.97 -10.57
CA ASN A 5 57.05 19.23 -10.33
C ASN A 5 56.27 17.98 -10.74
N VAL A 6 55.63 17.37 -9.77
CA VAL A 6 54.57 16.41 -10.05
C VAL A 6 53.28 17.25 -10.21
N GLU A 7 52.77 17.35 -11.44
CA GLU A 7 51.46 17.90 -11.71
C GLU A 7 50.39 17.01 -11.04
N PRO A 8 49.36 17.59 -10.42
CA PRO A 8 48.28 16.80 -9.87
C PRO A 8 47.52 16.11 -11.01
N VAL A 9 47.29 14.81 -10.86
CA VAL A 9 46.48 14.01 -11.76
C VAL A 9 45.07 14.63 -11.82
N ASN A 10 44.70 15.00 -13.03
CA ASN A 10 43.38 15.54 -13.35
C ASN A 10 42.30 14.49 -12.97
N THR A 11 41.59 14.71 -11.88
CA THR A 11 40.41 13.93 -11.54
C THR A 11 39.33 14.25 -12.59
N ASN A 12 39.00 13.29 -13.42
CA ASN A 12 37.89 13.36 -14.37
C ASN A 12 36.61 13.68 -13.57
N LYS A 13 36.08 14.88 -13.79
CA LYS A 13 34.79 15.28 -13.21
C LYS A 13 33.69 14.55 -13.98
N ALA A 14 32.83 13.82 -13.27
CA ALA A 14 31.54 13.38 -13.79
C ALA A 14 30.83 14.60 -14.42
N SER A 15 30.35 14.47 -15.65
CA SER A 15 29.56 15.54 -16.28
C SER A 15 28.13 15.45 -15.77
N GLY A 16 27.77 16.36 -14.86
CA GLY A 16 26.36 16.48 -14.38
C GLY A 16 25.51 17.18 -15.44
N LEU A 17 24.31 16.68 -15.65
CA LEU A 17 23.23 17.38 -16.35
C LEU A 17 22.30 17.89 -15.26
N GLU A 18 22.27 19.21 -15.04
CA GLU A 18 21.31 19.83 -14.13
C GLU A 18 19.89 19.65 -14.69
N GLY A 19 18.99 19.11 -13.85
CA GLY A 19 17.56 19.12 -14.08
C GLY A 19 16.92 20.41 -13.55
N SER A 20 15.65 20.61 -13.81
CA SER A 20 14.85 21.59 -13.08
C SER A 20 14.68 21.09 -11.63
N ASP A 21 14.53 22.01 -10.66
CA ASP A 21 14.11 21.75 -9.26
C ASP A 21 15.12 20.99 -8.36
N GLY A 22 16.43 21.17 -8.54
CA GLY A 22 17.44 20.60 -7.62
C GLY A 22 17.78 19.14 -7.86
N ILE A 23 17.23 18.50 -8.89
CA ILE A 23 17.56 17.13 -9.28
C ILE A 23 18.76 17.13 -10.23
N THR A 24 19.76 16.30 -9.94
CA THR A 24 20.96 16.19 -10.78
C THR A 24 21.22 14.75 -11.20
N LYS A 25 21.41 14.54 -12.50
CA LYS A 25 21.79 13.23 -13.08
C LYS A 25 23.27 13.22 -13.44
N TYR A 26 23.98 12.20 -13.00
CA TYR A 26 25.38 11.93 -13.31
C TYR A 26 25.50 10.58 -14.01
N GLN A 27 26.59 10.43 -14.78
CA GLN A 27 27.02 9.13 -15.29
C GLN A 27 28.48 8.90 -14.89
N LEU A 28 28.75 7.80 -14.18
CA LEU A 28 30.13 7.42 -13.83
C LEU A 28 30.84 6.80 -15.03
N ASP A 29 32.18 6.77 -14.98
CA ASP A 29 33.03 6.23 -16.05
C ASP A 29 32.73 4.74 -16.37
N ASN A 30 32.21 3.99 -15.40
CA ASN A 30 31.79 2.59 -15.55
C ASN A 30 30.34 2.43 -16.08
N GLY A 31 29.69 3.55 -16.44
CA GLY A 31 28.34 3.55 -17.01
C GLY A 31 27.18 3.57 -16.00
N LEU A 32 27.45 3.56 -14.68
CA LEU A 32 26.37 3.71 -13.67
C LEU A 32 25.72 5.07 -13.82
N THR A 33 24.39 5.08 -13.93
CA THR A 33 23.59 6.31 -13.83
C THR A 33 23.32 6.61 -12.36
N VAL A 34 23.53 7.86 -11.94
CA VAL A 34 23.26 8.33 -10.57
C VAL A 34 22.32 9.53 -10.64
N ILE A 35 21.20 9.48 -9.91
CA ILE A 35 20.25 10.59 -9.79
C ILE A 35 20.21 11.00 -8.32
N LEU A 36 20.44 12.29 -8.05
CA LEU A 36 20.46 12.88 -6.71
C LEU A 36 19.43 14.00 -6.63
N GLU A 37 18.65 14.00 -5.55
CA GLU A 37 17.70 15.06 -5.20
C GLU A 37 17.89 15.44 -3.73
N GLU A 38 18.39 16.67 -3.48
CA GLU A 38 18.51 17.21 -2.12
C GLU A 38 17.13 17.68 -1.63
N ASN A 39 16.69 17.13 -0.51
CA ASN A 39 15.43 17.49 0.12
C ASN A 39 15.56 17.49 1.64
N HIS A 40 15.64 18.68 2.23
CA HIS A 40 15.86 18.88 3.68
C HIS A 40 14.57 19.01 4.49
N SER A 41 13.42 18.65 3.93
CA SER A 41 12.11 18.74 4.60
C SER A 41 11.95 17.76 5.77
N SER A 42 12.69 16.66 5.77
CA SER A 42 12.73 15.65 6.83
C SER A 42 14.13 15.05 6.93
N PRO A 43 14.62 14.69 8.13
CA PRO A 43 15.96 14.10 8.32
C PRO A 43 16.01 12.62 7.89
N VAL A 44 15.49 12.32 6.71
CA VAL A 44 15.37 10.98 6.11
C VAL A 44 15.98 10.98 4.72
N VAL A 45 16.59 9.86 4.34
CA VAL A 45 17.06 9.60 2.97
C VAL A 45 16.51 8.28 2.46
N ALA A 46 16.21 8.24 1.17
CA ALA A 46 15.90 7.04 0.40
C ALA A 46 17.03 6.76 -0.59
N VAL A 47 17.53 5.53 -0.60
CA VAL A 47 18.58 5.06 -1.51
C VAL A 47 18.06 3.87 -2.28
N ASN A 48 17.86 4.01 -3.59
CA ASN A 48 17.31 2.97 -4.45
C ASN A 48 18.33 2.56 -5.50
N VAL A 49 18.58 1.26 -5.66
CA VAL A 49 19.35 0.70 -6.78
C VAL A 49 18.38 -0.04 -7.69
N TRP A 50 18.23 0.47 -8.88
CA TRP A 50 17.42 -0.09 -9.95
C TRP A 50 18.31 -0.88 -10.90
N VAL A 51 18.01 -2.16 -11.09
CA VAL A 51 18.61 -3.01 -12.11
C VAL A 51 17.63 -3.09 -13.27
N LYS A 52 18.05 -2.68 -14.48
CA LYS A 52 17.20 -2.64 -15.70
C LYS A 52 16.96 -4.05 -16.25
N THR A 53 16.59 -4.97 -15.37
CA THR A 53 16.32 -6.37 -15.71
C THR A 53 15.35 -6.97 -14.68
N GLY A 54 14.25 -7.49 -15.17
CA GLY A 54 13.27 -8.27 -14.45
C GLY A 54 12.98 -9.59 -15.14
N SER A 55 11.83 -10.18 -14.90
CA SER A 55 11.46 -11.50 -15.42
C SER A 55 11.25 -11.53 -16.94
N ALA A 56 11.04 -10.39 -17.60
CA ALA A 56 10.87 -10.34 -19.05
C ALA A 56 12.11 -10.77 -19.83
N CYS A 57 13.32 -10.52 -19.27
CA CYS A 57 14.58 -10.90 -19.88
C CYS A 57 15.00 -12.35 -19.64
N GLU A 58 14.24 -13.13 -18.90
CA GLU A 58 14.51 -14.53 -18.62
C GLU A 58 14.26 -15.41 -19.85
N VAL A 59 15.16 -16.36 -20.08
CA VAL A 59 15.04 -17.36 -21.15
C VAL A 59 14.59 -18.71 -20.60
N GLU A 60 14.31 -19.68 -21.48
CA GLU A 60 13.93 -21.04 -21.06
C GLU A 60 14.97 -21.64 -20.09
N GLY A 61 14.52 -22.07 -18.92
CA GLY A 61 15.32 -22.54 -17.79
C GLY A 61 15.70 -21.48 -16.76
N GLU A 62 15.36 -20.18 -17.02
CA GLU A 62 15.58 -19.06 -16.10
C GLU A 62 14.27 -18.53 -15.48
N TYR A 63 13.08 -19.04 -15.84
CA TYR A 63 11.77 -18.46 -15.42
C TYR A 63 11.58 -18.45 -13.92
N GLY A 64 11.58 -17.26 -13.31
CA GLY A 64 11.54 -16.99 -11.88
C GLY A 64 12.92 -16.72 -11.26
N LEU A 65 13.99 -16.72 -12.07
CA LEU A 65 15.36 -16.56 -11.58
C LEU A 65 15.64 -15.12 -11.10
N ALA A 66 15.07 -14.12 -11.75
CA ALA A 66 15.17 -12.73 -11.32
C ALA A 66 14.64 -12.52 -9.91
N HIS A 67 13.51 -13.13 -9.59
CA HIS A 67 12.90 -13.07 -8.26
C HIS A 67 13.72 -13.86 -7.22
N VAL A 68 14.18 -15.07 -7.53
CA VAL A 68 15.08 -15.83 -6.63
C VAL A 68 16.38 -15.06 -6.41
N HIS A 69 16.88 -14.36 -7.43
CA HIS A 69 18.08 -13.53 -7.30
C HIS A 69 17.84 -12.35 -6.33
N GLU A 70 16.68 -11.73 -6.37
CA GLU A 70 16.27 -10.70 -5.41
C GLU A 70 16.42 -11.19 -3.97
N HIS A 71 15.87 -12.36 -3.64
CA HIS A 71 16.00 -13.00 -2.33
C HIS A 71 17.45 -13.29 -1.95
N MET A 72 18.24 -13.79 -2.89
CA MET A 72 19.60 -14.21 -2.64
C MET A 72 20.58 -13.06 -2.39
N LEU A 73 20.27 -11.83 -2.80
CA LEU A 73 21.10 -10.67 -2.49
C LEU A 73 21.13 -10.35 -1.00
N PHE A 74 20.12 -10.72 -0.25
CA PHE A 74 20.06 -10.57 1.22
C PHE A 74 20.77 -11.70 1.98
N LYS A 75 21.25 -12.77 1.30
CA LYS A 75 21.81 -13.96 1.91
C LYS A 75 23.33 -13.92 2.06
N GLY A 76 23.90 -12.73 2.11
CA GLY A 76 25.29 -12.49 2.48
C GLY A 76 26.23 -12.18 1.33
N THR A 77 27.29 -11.47 1.71
CA THR A 77 28.36 -11.01 0.84
C THR A 77 29.71 -11.53 1.34
N GLU A 78 30.79 -11.19 0.65
CA GLU A 78 32.16 -11.45 1.17
C GLU A 78 32.43 -10.74 2.51
N LYS A 79 31.77 -9.60 2.76
CA LYS A 79 31.94 -8.76 3.96
C LYS A 79 30.92 -9.05 5.05
N ARG A 80 29.69 -9.41 4.66
CA ARG A 80 28.52 -9.56 5.56
C ARG A 80 27.98 -10.99 5.51
N LYS A 81 27.73 -11.58 6.68
CA LYS A 81 27.09 -12.89 6.78
C LYS A 81 25.59 -12.80 6.52
N VAL A 82 24.97 -13.96 6.39
CA VAL A 82 23.49 -14.09 6.30
C VAL A 82 22.82 -13.38 7.48
N GLY A 83 21.80 -12.60 7.19
CA GLY A 83 21.06 -11.78 8.16
C GLY A 83 21.76 -10.47 8.58
N GLU A 84 23.06 -10.27 8.27
CA GLU A 84 23.79 -9.06 8.66
C GLU A 84 23.40 -7.85 7.79
N ILE A 85 22.98 -8.06 6.54
CA ILE A 85 22.55 -6.98 5.63
C ILE A 85 21.34 -6.24 6.24
N ALA A 86 20.26 -6.96 6.49
CA ALA A 86 19.06 -6.38 7.08
C ALA A 86 19.33 -5.86 8.52
N ARG A 87 20.05 -6.63 9.32
CA ARG A 87 20.38 -6.25 10.70
C ARG A 87 21.16 -4.95 10.81
N VAL A 88 22.09 -4.67 9.90
CA VAL A 88 22.87 -3.42 9.92
C VAL A 88 21.95 -2.22 9.63
N ILE A 89 21.05 -2.32 8.66
CA ILE A 89 20.10 -1.26 8.35
C ILE A 89 19.08 -1.07 9.49
N GLU A 90 18.47 -2.15 9.99
CA GLU A 90 17.54 -2.08 11.12
C GLU A 90 18.23 -1.55 12.40
N SER A 91 19.49 -1.92 12.65
CA SER A 91 20.27 -1.37 13.78
C SER A 91 20.58 0.12 13.65
N SER A 92 20.47 0.66 12.45
CA SER A 92 20.59 2.09 12.15
C SER A 92 19.20 2.78 12.04
N GLY A 93 18.12 2.08 12.38
CA GLY A 93 16.77 2.62 12.35
C GLY A 93 16.19 2.74 10.93
N GLY A 94 16.74 2.02 9.95
CA GLY A 94 16.27 2.03 8.58
C GLY A 94 15.40 0.82 8.23
N ASP A 95 14.70 0.96 7.11
CA ASP A 95 13.98 -0.11 6.43
C ASP A 95 14.73 -0.50 5.15
N ILE A 96 14.85 -1.79 4.87
CA ILE A 96 15.46 -2.31 3.64
C ILE A 96 14.53 -3.34 3.01
N ASN A 97 14.31 -3.19 1.71
CA ASN A 97 13.45 -4.11 0.98
C ASN A 97 13.84 -4.15 -0.51
N ALA A 98 13.18 -5.05 -1.26
CA ALA A 98 13.34 -5.15 -2.70
C ALA A 98 12.04 -5.59 -3.36
N PHE A 99 11.96 -5.46 -4.66
CA PHE A 99 10.90 -6.05 -5.48
C PHE A 99 11.42 -6.35 -6.89
N THR A 100 10.84 -7.36 -7.51
CA THR A 100 11.06 -7.72 -8.91
C THR A 100 9.77 -7.51 -9.71
N SER A 101 9.90 -6.83 -10.85
CA SER A 101 8.85 -6.62 -11.83
C SER A 101 9.17 -7.39 -13.12
N PHE A 102 8.41 -7.13 -14.18
CA PHE A 102 8.73 -7.67 -15.50
C PHE A 102 10.02 -7.06 -16.06
N ASP A 103 10.24 -5.76 -15.88
CA ASP A 103 11.29 -5.01 -16.57
C ASP A 103 12.48 -4.65 -15.68
N GLU A 104 12.29 -4.62 -14.36
CA GLU A 104 13.31 -4.21 -13.38
C GLU A 104 13.31 -5.05 -12.10
N THR A 105 14.43 -5.00 -11.38
CA THR A 105 14.55 -5.42 -9.98
C THR A 105 15.11 -4.25 -9.19
N VAL A 106 14.47 -3.92 -8.07
CA VAL A 106 14.79 -2.72 -7.28
C VAL A 106 15.12 -3.10 -5.85
N TYR A 107 16.23 -2.58 -5.34
CA TYR A 107 16.66 -2.72 -3.95
C TYR A 107 16.69 -1.34 -3.32
N TYR A 108 16.09 -1.16 -2.16
CA TYR A 108 16.01 0.16 -1.55
C TYR A 108 16.18 0.14 -0.04
N VAL A 109 16.69 1.25 0.46
CA VAL A 109 16.82 1.55 1.89
C VAL A 109 16.20 2.91 2.14
N VAL A 110 15.37 3.01 3.18
CA VAL A 110 14.90 4.28 3.75
C VAL A 110 15.43 4.37 5.15
N ILE A 111 16.13 5.46 5.48
CA ILE A 111 16.87 5.57 6.73
C ILE A 111 17.02 7.04 7.14
N ALA A 112 17.25 7.31 8.43
CA ALA A 112 17.60 8.65 8.89
C ALA A 112 18.90 9.13 8.22
N SER A 113 18.95 10.41 7.80
CA SER A 113 20.05 11.02 7.02
C SER A 113 21.44 10.82 7.64
N ARG A 114 21.54 10.82 8.97
CA ARG A 114 22.79 10.54 9.71
C ARG A 114 23.41 9.15 9.44
N PHE A 115 22.67 8.23 8.81
CA PHE A 115 23.09 6.88 8.46
C PHE A 115 23.17 6.62 6.95
N LEU A 116 23.13 7.68 6.13
CA LEU A 116 23.21 7.55 4.66
C LEU A 116 24.42 6.73 4.21
N ASP A 117 25.59 6.94 4.84
CA ASP A 117 26.81 6.19 4.54
C ASP A 117 26.63 4.68 4.73
N THR A 118 25.87 4.28 5.74
CA THR A 118 25.54 2.86 5.98
C THR A 118 24.68 2.28 4.88
N ALA A 119 23.66 3.00 4.42
CA ALA A 119 22.79 2.57 3.33
C ALA A 119 23.58 2.40 2.02
N LEU A 120 24.41 3.37 1.67
CA LEU A 120 25.25 3.31 0.47
C LEU A 120 26.24 2.13 0.51
N ASP A 121 26.94 1.89 1.65
CA ASP A 121 27.89 0.79 1.81
C ASP A 121 27.21 -0.59 1.78
N VAL A 122 26.02 -0.72 2.39
CA VAL A 122 25.28 -1.99 2.40
C VAL A 122 24.78 -2.35 1.00
N LEU A 123 24.15 -1.40 0.29
CA LEU A 123 23.67 -1.65 -1.06
C LEU A 123 24.82 -1.87 -2.04
N ALA A 124 25.90 -1.08 -1.98
CA ALA A 124 27.07 -1.28 -2.81
C ALA A 124 27.70 -2.66 -2.62
N ASP A 125 27.81 -3.13 -1.37
CA ASP A 125 28.35 -4.43 -1.04
C ASP A 125 27.44 -5.58 -1.54
N ALA A 126 26.12 -5.46 -1.34
CA ALA A 126 25.15 -6.43 -1.85
C ALA A 126 25.19 -6.53 -3.38
N MET A 127 25.24 -5.39 -4.08
CA MET A 127 25.27 -5.34 -5.55
C MET A 127 26.58 -5.93 -6.15
N GLN A 128 27.69 -5.85 -5.43
CA GLN A 128 29.02 -6.16 -6.01
C GLN A 128 29.64 -7.45 -5.50
N HIS A 129 29.29 -7.91 -4.28
CA HIS A 129 30.04 -8.94 -3.56
C HIS A 129 29.17 -10.08 -2.99
N SER A 130 27.93 -10.24 -3.50
CA SER A 130 27.08 -11.35 -3.09
C SER A 130 27.70 -12.70 -3.38
N THR A 131 27.63 -13.62 -2.41
CA THR A 131 28.36 -14.92 -2.45
C THR A 131 27.54 -16.07 -3.00
N PHE A 132 26.21 -15.97 -2.95
CA PHE A 132 25.27 -17.02 -3.37
C PHE A 132 25.66 -18.39 -2.79
N ASP A 133 25.70 -18.47 -1.46
CA ASP A 133 26.07 -19.71 -0.76
C ASP A 133 25.12 -20.85 -1.13
N PRO A 134 25.63 -22.06 -1.47
CA PRO A 134 24.78 -23.17 -1.92
C PRO A 134 23.81 -23.70 -0.87
N GLU A 135 24.17 -23.64 0.42
CA GLU A 135 23.28 -24.09 1.51
C GLU A 135 22.14 -23.06 1.70
N GLU A 136 22.48 -21.79 1.66
CA GLU A 136 21.48 -20.72 1.75
C GLU A 136 20.56 -20.70 0.50
N LEU A 137 21.10 -20.95 -0.69
CA LEU A 137 20.28 -21.09 -1.90
C LEU A 137 19.27 -22.24 -1.73
N SER A 138 19.71 -23.40 -1.27
CA SER A 138 18.79 -24.54 -1.10
C SER A 138 17.64 -24.24 -0.13
N LYS A 139 17.91 -23.46 0.92
CA LYS A 139 16.87 -23.02 1.87
C LYS A 139 15.94 -22.00 1.23
N GLU A 140 16.50 -21.02 0.52
CA GLU A 140 15.72 -19.93 -0.05
C GLU A 140 14.81 -20.38 -1.20
N LEU A 141 15.22 -21.38 -1.98
CA LEU A 141 14.34 -21.99 -2.97
C LEU A 141 13.06 -22.57 -2.35
N GLU A 142 13.16 -23.20 -1.17
CA GLU A 142 11.96 -23.69 -0.46
C GLU A 142 11.14 -22.53 0.12
N VAL A 143 11.75 -21.41 0.52
CA VAL A 143 11.04 -20.20 0.95
C VAL A 143 10.25 -19.60 -0.23
N VAL A 144 10.84 -19.51 -1.43
CA VAL A 144 10.15 -19.04 -2.64
C VAL A 144 8.99 -19.99 -3.03
N VAL A 145 9.19 -21.32 -2.86
CA VAL A 145 8.08 -22.28 -3.06
C VAL A 145 6.93 -22.04 -2.08
N GLU A 146 7.22 -21.71 -0.82
CA GLU A 146 6.17 -21.36 0.15
C GLU A 146 5.49 -20.02 -0.23
N GLU A 147 6.20 -19.10 -0.86
CA GLU A 147 5.59 -17.88 -1.41
C GLU A 147 4.67 -18.16 -2.59
N ILE A 148 5.05 -19.07 -3.49
CA ILE A 148 4.17 -19.55 -4.57
C ILE A 148 2.90 -20.17 -3.97
N ASN A 149 3.03 -21.01 -2.94
CA ASN A 149 1.89 -21.62 -2.25
C ASN A 149 0.96 -20.57 -1.65
N ARG A 150 1.52 -19.58 -0.97
CA ARG A 150 0.76 -18.42 -0.42
C ARG A 150 0.05 -17.63 -1.54
N SER A 151 0.68 -17.45 -2.69
CA SER A 151 0.08 -16.78 -3.86
C SER A 151 -1.12 -17.57 -4.37
N GLN A 152 -1.06 -18.90 -4.38
CA GLN A 152 -2.18 -19.78 -4.75
C GLN A 152 -3.38 -19.66 -3.80
N ASP A 153 -3.17 -19.29 -2.53
CA ASP A 153 -4.25 -19.05 -1.57
C ASP A 153 -4.91 -17.67 -1.75
N SER A 154 -4.36 -16.77 -2.60
CA SER A 154 -4.89 -15.43 -2.88
C SER A 154 -5.77 -15.42 -4.14
N PRO A 155 -7.10 -15.17 -4.03
CA PRO A 155 -7.99 -15.12 -5.18
C PRO A 155 -7.60 -14.06 -6.21
N SER A 156 -7.22 -12.85 -5.75
CA SER A 156 -6.84 -11.74 -6.63
C SER A 156 -5.56 -12.03 -7.42
N ARG A 157 -4.53 -12.64 -6.78
CA ARG A 157 -3.30 -13.05 -7.49
C ARG A 157 -3.58 -14.12 -8.53
N ASN A 158 -4.35 -15.15 -8.18
CA ASN A 158 -4.73 -16.20 -9.13
C ASN A 158 -5.43 -15.63 -10.37
N LEU A 159 -6.37 -14.71 -10.17
CA LEU A 159 -7.09 -14.07 -11.26
C LEU A 159 -6.15 -13.20 -12.11
N SER A 160 -5.28 -12.43 -11.49
CA SER A 160 -4.31 -11.57 -12.17
C SER A 160 -3.31 -12.38 -13.01
N GLU A 161 -2.70 -13.42 -12.43
CA GLU A 161 -1.78 -14.31 -13.18
C GLU A 161 -2.47 -14.96 -14.38
N LYS A 162 -3.72 -15.41 -14.21
CA LYS A 162 -4.50 -15.98 -15.30
C LYS A 162 -4.85 -14.95 -16.36
N MET A 163 -5.17 -13.74 -15.95
CA MET A 163 -5.43 -12.62 -16.85
C MET A 163 -4.20 -12.33 -17.72
N PHE A 164 -3.04 -12.11 -17.11
CA PHE A 164 -1.80 -11.86 -17.84
C PHE A 164 -1.43 -13.02 -18.76
N SER A 165 -1.46 -14.27 -18.30
CA SER A 165 -1.13 -15.45 -19.10
C SER A 165 -2.15 -15.74 -20.22
N THR A 166 -3.36 -15.20 -20.15
CA THR A 166 -4.35 -15.31 -21.20
C THR A 166 -4.25 -14.14 -22.18
N THR A 167 -3.91 -12.94 -21.69
CA THR A 167 -3.76 -11.72 -22.49
C THR A 167 -2.47 -11.76 -23.31
N PHE A 168 -1.36 -12.17 -22.72
CA PHE A 168 -0.06 -12.30 -23.38
C PHE A 168 0.26 -13.76 -23.66
N THR A 169 0.32 -14.14 -24.92
CA THR A 169 0.56 -15.53 -25.35
C THR A 169 2.00 -15.78 -25.81
N GLU A 170 2.67 -14.76 -26.33
CA GLU A 170 4.05 -14.81 -26.82
C GLU A 170 4.97 -13.85 -26.06
N HIS A 171 4.41 -12.73 -25.59
CA HIS A 171 5.17 -11.76 -24.80
C HIS A 171 5.49 -12.29 -23.41
N PRO A 172 6.70 -12.05 -22.87
CA PRO A 172 7.11 -12.54 -21.55
C PRO A 172 6.22 -12.09 -20.39
N TYR A 173 5.45 -11.02 -20.52
CA TYR A 173 4.49 -10.60 -19.48
C TYR A 173 3.37 -11.63 -19.20
N GLY A 174 3.18 -12.61 -20.07
CA GLY A 174 2.29 -13.73 -19.81
C GLY A 174 2.81 -14.75 -18.78
N ARG A 175 4.05 -14.64 -18.33
CA ARG A 175 4.66 -15.55 -17.35
C ARG A 175 4.65 -14.93 -15.95
N PRO A 176 4.39 -15.72 -14.88
CA PRO A 176 4.52 -15.24 -13.51
C PRO A 176 5.97 -14.80 -13.21
N VAL A 177 6.14 -13.63 -12.61
CA VAL A 177 7.46 -13.10 -12.19
C VAL A 177 8.17 -14.07 -11.24
N ILE A 178 7.43 -14.70 -10.32
CA ILE A 178 7.96 -15.65 -9.33
C ILE A 178 8.37 -17.01 -9.92
N GLY A 179 7.98 -17.30 -11.17
CA GLY A 179 8.17 -18.59 -11.80
C GLY A 179 7.18 -19.66 -11.34
N SER A 180 7.56 -20.93 -11.47
CA SER A 180 6.79 -22.10 -11.01
C SER A 180 7.57 -22.91 -9.98
N VAL A 181 6.88 -23.76 -9.23
CA VAL A 181 7.53 -24.68 -8.26
C VAL A 181 8.61 -25.54 -8.94
N GLU A 182 8.34 -26.00 -10.18
CA GLU A 182 9.27 -26.81 -10.97
C GLU A 182 10.50 -26.01 -11.39
N SER A 183 10.30 -24.77 -11.90
CA SER A 183 11.42 -23.93 -12.33
C SER A 183 12.28 -23.52 -11.15
N VAL A 184 11.66 -23.04 -10.05
CA VAL A 184 12.37 -22.61 -8.83
C VAL A 184 13.23 -23.74 -8.25
N ARG A 185 12.70 -24.97 -8.11
CA ARG A 185 13.45 -26.09 -7.59
C ARG A 185 14.57 -26.57 -8.52
N SER A 186 14.56 -26.19 -9.79
CA SER A 186 15.61 -26.55 -10.76
C SER A 186 16.83 -25.66 -10.69
N PHE A 187 16.77 -24.50 -10.04
CA PHE A 187 17.85 -23.51 -10.05
C PHE A 187 19.09 -24.00 -9.31
N THR A 188 20.23 -23.66 -9.87
CA THR A 188 21.55 -24.01 -9.34
C THR A 188 22.34 -22.75 -9.02
N ARG A 189 23.34 -22.88 -8.14
CA ARG A 189 24.26 -21.77 -7.84
C ARG A 189 24.94 -21.21 -9.09
N GLU A 190 25.28 -22.09 -10.05
CA GLU A 190 25.89 -21.68 -11.31
C GLU A 190 24.93 -20.77 -12.11
N GLY A 191 23.66 -21.20 -12.27
CA GLY A 191 22.63 -20.41 -12.96
C GLY A 191 22.42 -19.03 -12.33
N ILE A 192 22.32 -18.95 -10.99
CA ILE A 192 22.18 -17.68 -10.28
C ILE A 192 23.42 -16.80 -10.44
N THR A 193 24.62 -17.39 -10.33
CA THR A 193 25.87 -16.64 -10.50
C THR A 193 26.04 -16.12 -11.92
N ASP A 194 25.61 -16.89 -12.92
CA ASP A 194 25.66 -16.50 -14.32
C ASP A 194 24.66 -15.39 -14.62
N PHE A 195 23.42 -15.44 -14.07
CA PHE A 195 22.43 -14.39 -14.14
C PHE A 195 22.95 -13.08 -13.53
N TYR A 196 23.55 -13.16 -12.35
CA TYR A 196 24.16 -12.01 -11.69
C TYR A 196 25.24 -11.35 -12.55
N LYS A 197 26.23 -12.14 -13.06
CA LYS A 197 27.30 -11.60 -13.92
C LYS A 197 26.78 -11.00 -15.22
N LYS A 198 25.66 -11.52 -15.70
CA LYS A 198 25.01 -11.13 -16.95
C LYS A 198 24.32 -9.77 -16.82
N TRP A 199 23.63 -9.52 -15.71
CA TRP A 199 22.70 -8.39 -15.59
C TRP A 199 23.09 -7.37 -14.52
N TYR A 200 23.78 -7.77 -13.44
CA TYR A 200 24.13 -6.91 -12.32
C TYR A 200 25.48 -6.21 -12.58
N ALA A 201 25.48 -5.31 -13.53
CA ALA A 201 26.64 -4.51 -13.91
C ALA A 201 26.28 -3.01 -13.82
N PRO A 202 27.24 -2.12 -13.48
CA PRO A 202 26.94 -0.70 -13.25
C PRO A 202 26.26 -0.03 -14.45
N ASN A 203 26.65 -0.40 -15.68
CA ASN A 203 26.05 0.12 -16.91
C ASN A 203 24.63 -0.42 -17.21
N ASN A 204 24.09 -1.29 -16.34
CA ASN A 204 22.70 -1.75 -16.32
C ASN A 204 21.95 -1.29 -15.06
N MET A 205 22.51 -0.36 -14.29
CA MET A 205 21.96 0.10 -13.02
C MET A 205 21.72 1.60 -12.99
N VAL A 206 20.73 1.99 -12.18
CA VAL A 206 20.48 3.38 -11.79
C VAL A 206 20.51 3.45 -10.28
N LEU A 207 21.35 4.32 -9.71
CA LEU A 207 21.33 4.66 -8.30
C LEU A 207 20.57 5.97 -8.12
N VAL A 208 19.52 5.95 -7.32
CA VAL A 208 18.72 7.14 -6.97
C VAL A 208 18.86 7.40 -5.48
N VAL A 209 19.23 8.64 -5.11
CA VAL A 209 19.30 9.07 -3.72
C VAL A 209 18.48 10.34 -3.57
N VAL A 210 17.52 10.32 -2.67
CA VAL A 210 16.62 11.46 -2.37
C VAL A 210 16.59 11.69 -0.87
N GLY A 211 16.70 12.93 -0.44
CA GLY A 211 16.51 13.30 0.96
C GLY A 211 17.53 14.28 1.50
N ASP A 212 17.68 14.25 2.83
CA ASP A 212 18.47 15.20 3.58
C ASP A 212 19.98 14.88 3.51
N PHE A 213 20.64 15.44 2.51
CA PHE A 213 22.09 15.32 2.30
C PHE A 213 22.61 16.47 1.44
N GLU A 214 23.94 16.67 1.43
CA GLU A 214 24.64 17.58 0.53
C GLU A 214 25.27 16.78 -0.62
N THR A 215 24.93 17.07 -1.86
CA THR A 215 25.46 16.41 -3.07
C THR A 215 26.99 16.44 -3.11
N ALA A 216 27.59 17.55 -2.71
CA ALA A 216 29.05 17.73 -2.68
C ALA A 216 29.76 16.74 -1.72
N GLU A 217 29.08 16.25 -0.70
CA GLU A 217 29.61 15.28 0.27
C GLU A 217 29.31 13.83 -0.14
N VAL A 218 28.15 13.59 -0.76
CA VAL A 218 27.67 12.26 -1.11
C VAL A 218 28.27 11.74 -2.40
N MET A 219 28.40 12.58 -3.43
CA MET A 219 28.92 12.16 -4.74
C MET A 219 30.31 11.51 -4.68
N PRO A 220 31.32 12.07 -3.94
CA PRO A 220 32.62 11.41 -3.79
C PRO A 220 32.55 10.03 -3.14
N LYS A 221 31.58 9.80 -2.21
CA LYS A 221 31.37 8.48 -1.58
C LYS A 221 30.78 7.49 -2.56
N ILE A 222 29.83 7.93 -3.38
CA ILE A 222 29.27 7.11 -4.47
C ILE A 222 30.37 6.71 -5.46
N GLU A 223 31.23 7.65 -5.89
CA GLU A 223 32.37 7.35 -6.75
C GLU A 223 33.34 6.34 -6.11
N GLU A 224 33.59 6.44 -4.80
CA GLU A 224 34.44 5.50 -4.06
C GLU A 224 33.86 4.09 -4.02
N LEU A 225 32.55 3.96 -3.71
CA LEU A 225 31.84 2.70 -3.50
C LEU A 225 31.49 1.99 -4.80
N TYR A 226 31.02 2.74 -5.81
CA TYR A 226 30.48 2.18 -7.05
C TYR A 226 31.41 2.38 -8.25
N GLY A 227 32.26 3.41 -8.26
CA GLY A 227 33.04 3.76 -9.44
C GLY A 227 34.11 2.74 -9.85
N LYS A 228 34.53 1.85 -8.94
CA LYS A 228 35.48 0.76 -9.22
C LYS A 228 34.83 -0.52 -9.72
N TYR A 229 33.53 -0.62 -9.64
CA TYR A 229 32.78 -1.78 -10.09
C TYR A 229 32.85 -1.85 -11.64
N PRO A 230 33.33 -2.94 -12.23
CA PRO A 230 33.58 -2.99 -13.66
C PRO A 230 32.25 -3.10 -14.43
N SER A 231 32.16 -2.34 -15.52
CA SER A 231 31.09 -2.54 -16.52
C SER A 231 31.23 -3.88 -17.21
N SER A 232 30.13 -4.41 -17.72
CA SER A 232 30.11 -5.64 -18.53
C SER A 232 29.50 -5.38 -19.92
N GLU A 233 29.79 -6.30 -20.84
CA GLU A 233 29.05 -6.36 -22.10
C GLU A 233 27.65 -6.96 -21.79
N LEU A 234 26.61 -6.10 -21.88
CA LEU A 234 25.26 -6.53 -21.59
C LEU A 234 24.71 -7.40 -22.75
N PRO A 235 24.07 -8.51 -22.47
CA PRO A 235 23.37 -9.27 -23.50
C PRO A 235 22.13 -8.51 -23.97
N GLU A 236 21.66 -8.82 -25.15
CA GLU A 236 20.39 -8.33 -25.66
C GLU A 236 19.24 -9.04 -24.88
N CYS A 237 18.34 -8.25 -24.28
CA CYS A 237 17.09 -8.77 -23.74
C CYS A 237 16.13 -8.99 -24.92
N VAL A 238 15.97 -10.23 -25.31
CA VAL A 238 15.13 -10.60 -26.48
C VAL A 238 13.68 -10.72 -26.05
N ILE A 239 12.88 -9.71 -26.39
CA ILE A 239 11.44 -9.66 -26.11
C ILE A 239 10.66 -10.10 -27.35
N ASN A 240 9.90 -11.18 -27.23
CA ASN A 240 8.94 -11.56 -28.26
C ASN A 240 7.78 -10.57 -28.24
N LYS A 241 7.49 -9.96 -29.39
CA LYS A 241 6.33 -9.08 -29.51
C LYS A 241 5.03 -9.90 -29.42
N GLU A 242 4.06 -9.43 -28.63
CA GLU A 242 2.73 -10.03 -28.62
C GLU A 242 2.08 -9.84 -30.01
N PRO A 243 1.54 -10.91 -30.62
CA PRO A 243 0.79 -10.77 -31.85
C PRO A 243 -0.54 -10.05 -31.60
N GLU A 244 -0.98 -9.26 -32.57
CA GLU A 244 -2.30 -8.63 -32.52
C GLU A 244 -3.40 -9.66 -32.22
N GLN A 245 -4.18 -9.41 -31.18
CA GLN A 245 -5.30 -10.28 -30.80
C GLN A 245 -6.41 -10.18 -31.84
N LYS A 246 -6.80 -11.31 -32.43
CA LYS A 246 -7.81 -11.41 -33.52
C LYS A 246 -9.14 -12.01 -33.09
N GLY A 247 -9.39 -12.04 -31.82
CA GLY A 247 -10.62 -12.54 -31.22
C GLY A 247 -10.59 -12.48 -29.72
N MET A 248 -11.76 -12.31 -29.13
CA MET A 248 -11.91 -12.27 -27.70
C MET A 248 -11.38 -13.55 -27.05
N ARG A 249 -10.66 -13.38 -25.95
CA ARG A 249 -10.20 -14.48 -25.08
C ARG A 249 -11.04 -14.51 -23.82
N ALA A 250 -11.39 -15.71 -23.36
CA ALA A 250 -12.15 -15.89 -22.12
C ALA A 250 -11.56 -17.00 -21.26
N TYR A 251 -11.74 -16.89 -19.96
CA TYR A 251 -11.35 -17.95 -19.01
C TYR A 251 -12.28 -17.97 -17.79
N ILE A 252 -12.48 -19.16 -17.23
CA ILE A 252 -13.19 -19.35 -15.96
C ILE A 252 -12.29 -20.20 -15.06
N LEU A 253 -12.03 -19.68 -13.88
CA LEU A 253 -11.40 -20.42 -12.79
C LEU A 253 -12.44 -20.74 -11.72
N ASP A 254 -12.29 -21.87 -11.07
CA ASP A 254 -13.11 -22.26 -9.92
C ASP A 254 -12.26 -22.61 -8.70
N LYS A 255 -12.69 -22.13 -7.55
CA LYS A 255 -12.07 -22.42 -6.25
C LYS A 255 -13.14 -22.43 -5.15
N PRO A 256 -12.91 -23.09 -4.00
CA PRO A 256 -13.82 -23.02 -2.86
C PRO A 256 -13.70 -21.66 -2.15
N LEU A 257 -14.39 -20.67 -2.66
CA LEU A 257 -14.39 -19.28 -2.22
C LEU A 257 -15.79 -18.86 -1.73
N GLN A 258 -15.86 -17.76 -0.99
CA GLN A 258 -17.13 -17.16 -0.56
C GLN A 258 -17.65 -16.12 -1.55
N GLU A 259 -16.78 -15.51 -2.33
CA GLU A 259 -17.10 -14.43 -3.27
C GLU A 259 -16.51 -14.72 -4.66
N GLY A 260 -17.16 -14.23 -5.71
CA GLY A 260 -16.63 -14.28 -7.07
C GLY A 260 -15.74 -13.07 -7.37
N TYR A 261 -14.81 -13.23 -8.29
CA TYR A 261 -13.94 -12.17 -8.81
C TYR A 261 -13.99 -12.17 -10.32
N PHE A 262 -13.76 -11.00 -10.92
CA PHE A 262 -13.70 -10.84 -12.38
C PHE A 262 -12.57 -9.92 -12.81
N SER A 263 -12.11 -10.12 -14.06
CA SER A 263 -11.19 -9.19 -14.71
C SER A 263 -11.48 -9.13 -16.20
N LEU A 264 -11.40 -7.92 -16.76
CA LEU A 264 -11.45 -7.62 -18.18
C LEU A 264 -10.16 -6.90 -18.53
N ALA A 265 -9.49 -7.23 -19.62
CA ALA A 265 -8.26 -6.58 -20.06
C ALA A 265 -8.28 -6.30 -21.56
N TYR A 266 -7.67 -5.19 -21.97
CA TYR A 266 -7.42 -4.80 -23.34
C TYR A 266 -5.95 -4.46 -23.51
N HIS A 267 -5.30 -4.88 -24.59
CA HIS A 267 -3.95 -4.42 -24.90
C HIS A 267 -3.95 -2.92 -25.16
N ILE A 268 -2.99 -2.24 -24.56
CA ILE A 268 -2.71 -0.80 -24.74
C ILE A 268 -1.21 -0.59 -24.99
N PRO A 269 -0.80 0.58 -25.50
CA PRO A 269 0.60 0.87 -25.71
C PRO A 269 1.40 1.04 -24.41
N ASN A 270 2.71 1.21 -24.55
CA ASN A 270 3.67 1.38 -23.46
C ASN A 270 3.72 2.82 -22.90
N ALA A 271 4.53 3.02 -21.86
CA ALA A 271 4.65 4.29 -21.13
C ALA A 271 5.03 5.50 -22.02
N LYS A 272 5.83 5.32 -23.08
CA LYS A 272 6.29 6.40 -23.96
C LYS A 272 5.30 6.78 -25.06
N HIS A 273 4.23 6.03 -25.24
CA HIS A 273 3.29 6.28 -26.32
C HIS A 273 2.49 7.57 -26.12
N GLU A 274 2.21 8.27 -27.20
CA GLU A 274 1.45 9.54 -27.15
C GLU A 274 0.04 9.43 -26.60
N ASP A 275 -0.60 8.24 -26.72
CA ASP A 275 -1.93 7.97 -26.17
C ASP A 275 -1.92 7.61 -24.68
N THR A 276 -0.78 7.36 -24.05
CA THR A 276 -0.73 6.92 -22.64
C THR A 276 -1.37 7.93 -21.69
N PRO A 277 -1.11 9.24 -21.77
CA PRO A 277 -1.82 10.21 -20.94
C PRO A 277 -3.34 10.21 -21.15
N VAL A 278 -3.80 9.98 -22.39
CA VAL A 278 -5.23 9.88 -22.72
C VAL A 278 -5.86 8.63 -22.08
N ILE A 279 -5.15 7.49 -22.15
CA ILE A 279 -5.60 6.22 -21.58
C ILE A 279 -5.66 6.29 -20.05
N ASP A 280 -4.72 6.97 -19.40
CA ASP A 280 -4.73 7.17 -17.96
C ASP A 280 -5.91 8.05 -17.51
N VAL A 281 -6.16 9.15 -18.23
CA VAL A 281 -7.37 9.97 -17.99
C VAL A 281 -8.64 9.15 -18.19
N LEU A 282 -8.74 8.40 -19.28
CA LEU A 282 -9.86 7.52 -19.58
C LEU A 282 -10.06 6.45 -18.49
N SER A 283 -8.97 5.85 -18.00
CA SER A 283 -8.98 4.87 -16.92
C SER A 283 -9.56 5.45 -15.64
N ASN A 284 -9.13 6.65 -15.25
CA ASN A 284 -9.65 7.33 -14.07
C ASN A 284 -11.13 7.74 -14.22
N ILE A 285 -11.58 8.16 -15.40
CA ILE A 285 -13.00 8.45 -15.66
C ILE A 285 -13.86 7.20 -15.48
N LEU A 286 -13.35 6.03 -15.91
CA LEU A 286 -14.09 4.76 -15.80
C LEU A 286 -14.13 4.24 -14.37
N GLY A 287 -13.01 4.17 -13.67
CA GLY A 287 -12.93 3.46 -12.40
C GLY A 287 -12.02 4.09 -11.34
N GLY A 288 -11.65 5.38 -11.47
CA GLY A 288 -10.89 6.13 -10.50
C GLY A 288 -11.81 6.90 -9.54
N GLY A 289 -11.98 6.38 -8.31
CA GLY A 289 -12.78 7.02 -7.27
C GLY A 289 -14.28 6.69 -7.29
N GLU A 290 -15.01 7.18 -6.29
CA GLU A 290 -16.42 6.90 -6.07
C GLU A 290 -17.36 7.64 -7.05
N SER A 291 -16.89 8.71 -7.67
CA SER A 291 -17.64 9.44 -8.70
C SER A 291 -17.45 8.90 -10.12
N SER A 292 -16.60 7.89 -10.30
CA SER A 292 -16.31 7.26 -11.60
C SER A 292 -17.52 6.50 -12.18
N ARG A 293 -17.52 6.33 -13.51
CA ARG A 293 -18.68 5.76 -14.22
C ARG A 293 -18.99 4.32 -13.82
N LEU A 294 -17.97 3.44 -13.70
CA LEU A 294 -18.16 2.06 -13.29
C LEU A 294 -18.64 1.95 -11.85
N PHE A 295 -18.05 2.73 -10.95
CA PHE A 295 -18.48 2.76 -9.56
C PHE A 295 -19.94 3.18 -9.45
N ARG A 296 -20.31 4.27 -10.10
CA ARG A 296 -21.67 4.81 -10.06
C ARG A 296 -22.68 3.90 -10.72
N ASN A 297 -22.45 3.56 -11.99
CA ASN A 297 -23.50 2.91 -12.80
C ASN A 297 -23.61 1.41 -12.51
N ILE A 298 -22.52 0.74 -12.17
CA ILE A 298 -22.49 -0.73 -11.98
C ILE A 298 -22.61 -1.11 -10.51
N LYS A 299 -21.86 -0.45 -9.62
CA LYS A 299 -21.88 -0.76 -8.18
C LYS A 299 -23.07 -0.07 -7.49
N GLU A 300 -23.17 1.27 -7.55
CA GLU A 300 -24.14 2.02 -6.75
C GLU A 300 -25.55 1.90 -7.30
N ASP A 301 -25.77 2.24 -8.57
CA ASP A 301 -27.11 2.31 -9.13
C ASP A 301 -27.71 0.92 -9.39
N LYS A 302 -26.93 -0.01 -9.95
CA LYS A 302 -27.42 -1.36 -10.30
C LYS A 302 -27.11 -2.42 -9.25
N GLY A 303 -26.16 -2.17 -8.36
CA GLY A 303 -25.77 -3.12 -7.32
C GLY A 303 -25.31 -4.47 -7.87
N LEU A 304 -24.64 -4.48 -9.02
CA LEU A 304 -24.23 -5.70 -9.71
C LEU A 304 -22.91 -6.27 -9.20
N VAL A 305 -22.06 -5.43 -8.63
CA VAL A 305 -20.74 -5.80 -8.10
C VAL A 305 -20.58 -5.30 -6.67
N ASN A 306 -19.68 -5.93 -5.92
CA ASN A 306 -19.35 -5.50 -4.56
C ASN A 306 -18.20 -4.50 -4.57
N ASN A 307 -17.25 -4.67 -5.49
CA ASN A 307 -16.18 -3.73 -5.77
C ASN A 307 -15.89 -3.69 -7.27
N ILE A 308 -15.47 -2.52 -7.76
CA ILE A 308 -15.05 -2.34 -9.16
C ILE A 308 -14.04 -1.21 -9.26
N TYR A 309 -13.02 -1.39 -10.08
CA TYR A 309 -11.98 -0.41 -10.38
C TYR A 309 -11.48 -0.61 -11.81
N SER A 310 -10.81 0.41 -12.35
CA SER A 310 -10.02 0.28 -13.58
C SER A 310 -8.65 0.91 -13.40
N TYR A 311 -7.70 0.41 -14.17
CA TYR A 311 -6.33 0.93 -14.21
C TYR A 311 -5.69 0.68 -15.58
N ALA A 312 -4.76 1.54 -15.96
CA ALA A 312 -3.86 1.32 -17.06
C ALA A 312 -2.50 0.88 -16.52
N TYR A 313 -2.01 -0.26 -16.97
CA TYR A 313 -0.65 -0.72 -16.72
C TYR A 313 0.17 -0.51 -17.99
N THR A 314 1.02 0.50 -17.98
CA THR A 314 1.82 0.97 -19.11
C THR A 314 3.31 0.80 -18.83
N PRO A 315 3.84 -0.43 -18.92
CA PRO A 315 5.25 -0.73 -18.68
C PRO A 315 6.12 -0.34 -19.88
N LYS A 316 7.36 -0.80 -19.91
CA LYS A 316 8.34 -0.54 -20.97
C LYS A 316 7.89 -1.01 -22.35
N TYR A 317 7.13 -2.10 -22.39
CA TYR A 317 6.55 -2.66 -23.63
C TYR A 317 5.01 -2.49 -23.64
N GLU A 318 4.33 -3.18 -24.56
CA GLU A 318 2.87 -3.13 -24.63
C GLU A 318 2.23 -3.55 -23.31
N GLY A 319 1.29 -2.76 -22.80
CA GLY A 319 0.63 -2.96 -21.52
C GLY A 319 -0.83 -3.39 -21.65
N ILE A 320 -1.59 -3.23 -20.58
CA ILE A 320 -3.01 -3.51 -20.51
C ILE A 320 -3.79 -2.38 -19.84
N PHE A 321 -4.97 -2.08 -20.38
CA PHE A 321 -6.05 -1.46 -19.62
C PHE A 321 -6.87 -2.56 -18.98
N ALA A 322 -7.11 -2.50 -17.67
CA ALA A 322 -7.87 -3.52 -16.96
C ALA A 322 -9.02 -2.94 -16.15
N VAL A 323 -10.11 -3.71 -16.08
CA VAL A 323 -11.23 -3.52 -15.15
C VAL A 323 -11.33 -4.76 -14.28
N GLY A 324 -11.31 -4.59 -12.97
CA GLY A 324 -11.38 -5.70 -12.03
C GLY A 324 -12.34 -5.43 -10.88
N GLY A 325 -12.68 -6.48 -10.14
CA GLY A 325 -13.54 -6.35 -8.98
C GLY A 325 -14.02 -7.66 -8.40
N SER A 326 -14.91 -7.54 -7.41
CA SER A 326 -15.56 -8.67 -6.76
C SER A 326 -17.07 -8.65 -6.94
N ILE A 327 -17.69 -9.83 -6.94
CA ILE A 327 -19.06 -9.99 -7.41
C ILE A 327 -19.79 -11.15 -6.71
N ASP A 328 -21.10 -10.99 -6.51
CA ASP A 328 -21.98 -12.12 -6.27
C ASP A 328 -22.03 -13.00 -7.54
N PRO A 329 -21.65 -14.27 -7.50
CA PRO A 329 -21.61 -15.16 -8.66
C PRO A 329 -22.90 -15.16 -9.48
N SER A 330 -24.07 -15.04 -8.85
CA SER A 330 -25.36 -15.03 -9.51
C SER A 330 -25.58 -13.85 -10.47
N LYS A 331 -24.80 -12.77 -10.31
CA LYS A 331 -24.87 -11.54 -11.11
C LYS A 331 -23.85 -11.48 -12.26
N SER A 332 -22.96 -12.47 -12.41
CA SER A 332 -21.83 -12.46 -13.34
C SER A 332 -22.20 -12.09 -14.78
N LYS A 333 -23.31 -12.62 -15.31
CA LYS A 333 -23.74 -12.37 -16.70
C LYS A 333 -24.22 -10.94 -16.91
N GLU A 334 -25.01 -10.43 -15.96
CA GLU A 334 -25.55 -9.07 -16.03
C GLU A 334 -24.44 -8.04 -15.82
N ALA A 335 -23.58 -8.26 -14.84
CA ALA A 335 -22.43 -7.40 -14.58
C ALA A 335 -21.49 -7.30 -15.78
N LEU A 336 -21.11 -8.44 -16.38
CA LEU A 336 -20.29 -8.43 -17.60
C LEU A 336 -20.94 -7.59 -18.72
N SER A 337 -22.24 -7.80 -18.98
CA SER A 337 -22.97 -7.03 -19.99
C SER A 337 -22.92 -5.53 -19.72
N GLU A 338 -23.20 -5.11 -18.48
CA GLU A 338 -23.29 -3.70 -18.13
C GLU A 338 -21.91 -3.04 -18.07
N ILE A 339 -20.86 -3.73 -17.60
CA ILE A 339 -19.47 -3.24 -17.63
C ILE A 339 -19.03 -3.03 -19.09
N VAL A 340 -19.26 -3.99 -19.98
CA VAL A 340 -18.88 -3.86 -21.39
C VAL A 340 -19.67 -2.73 -22.06
N LYS A 341 -20.95 -2.53 -21.71
CA LYS A 341 -21.75 -1.40 -22.21
C LYS A 341 -21.15 -0.08 -21.77
N GLU A 342 -20.79 0.06 -20.49
CA GLU A 342 -20.23 1.29 -19.97
C GLU A 342 -18.90 1.66 -20.63
N ILE A 343 -18.00 0.69 -20.81
CA ILE A 343 -16.75 0.87 -21.55
C ILE A 343 -17.04 1.31 -23.00
N ASN A 344 -17.98 0.66 -23.68
CA ASN A 344 -18.30 0.97 -25.08
C ASN A 344 -19.03 2.32 -25.28
N ARG A 345 -19.70 2.87 -24.25
CA ARG A 345 -20.29 4.21 -24.33
C ARG A 345 -19.26 5.28 -24.61
N LEU A 346 -18.04 5.14 -24.07
CA LEU A 346 -16.95 6.09 -24.32
C LEU A 346 -16.59 6.25 -25.81
N LYS A 347 -16.96 5.29 -26.68
CA LYS A 347 -16.73 5.37 -28.13
C LYS A 347 -17.67 6.31 -28.84
N TYR A 348 -18.82 6.63 -28.25
CA TYR A 348 -19.92 7.34 -28.91
C TYR A 348 -20.41 8.57 -28.12
N GLU A 349 -20.20 8.55 -26.80
CA GLU A 349 -20.68 9.59 -25.88
C GLU A 349 -19.48 10.36 -25.34
N PRO A 350 -19.34 11.67 -25.62
CA PRO A 350 -18.25 12.46 -25.07
C PRO A 350 -18.34 12.53 -23.55
N VAL A 351 -17.20 12.55 -22.89
CA VAL A 351 -17.12 12.82 -21.44
C VAL A 351 -17.46 14.29 -21.18
N SER A 352 -18.06 14.58 -20.02
CA SER A 352 -18.35 15.94 -19.65
C SER A 352 -17.09 16.71 -19.25
N ASP A 353 -17.09 18.03 -19.43
CA ASP A 353 -15.97 18.88 -19.00
C ASP A 353 -15.71 18.75 -17.50
N GLN A 354 -16.74 18.50 -16.70
CA GLN A 354 -16.60 18.33 -15.26
C GLN A 354 -15.87 17.01 -14.90
N GLU A 355 -16.22 15.88 -15.54
CA GLU A 355 -15.51 14.61 -15.36
C GLU A 355 -14.05 14.74 -15.78
N LEU A 356 -13.83 15.34 -16.96
CA LEU A 356 -12.48 15.52 -17.51
C LEU A 356 -11.62 16.40 -16.59
N GLN A 357 -12.14 17.55 -16.15
CA GLN A 357 -11.38 18.46 -15.28
C GLN A 357 -11.07 17.84 -13.93
N ARG A 358 -12.02 17.13 -13.32
CA ARG A 358 -11.79 16.41 -12.05
C ARG A 358 -10.63 15.44 -12.15
N VAL A 359 -10.63 14.59 -13.17
CA VAL A 359 -9.57 13.58 -13.34
C VAL A 359 -8.20 14.23 -13.61
N LYS A 360 -8.14 15.29 -14.42
CA LYS A 360 -6.89 16.03 -14.62
C LYS A 360 -6.32 16.58 -13.32
N VAL A 361 -7.16 17.20 -12.49
CA VAL A 361 -6.75 17.74 -11.18
C VAL A 361 -6.25 16.63 -10.27
N ASN A 362 -6.86 15.45 -10.27
CA ASN A 362 -6.42 14.31 -9.47
C ASN A 362 -5.05 13.80 -9.91
N LEU A 363 -4.84 13.56 -11.22
CA LEU A 363 -3.55 13.12 -11.76
C LEU A 363 -2.41 14.12 -11.50
N GLU A 364 -2.68 15.43 -11.65
CA GLU A 364 -1.70 16.46 -11.29
C GLU A 364 -1.38 16.46 -9.79
N SER A 365 -2.37 16.18 -8.96
CA SER A 365 -2.19 16.18 -7.50
C SER A 365 -1.49 14.93 -6.98
N ASP A 366 -1.62 13.78 -7.64
CA ASP A 366 -0.90 12.56 -7.32
C ASP A 366 0.64 12.77 -7.34
N ALA A 367 1.09 13.63 -8.26
CA ALA A 367 2.50 14.04 -8.31
C ALA A 367 2.93 14.81 -7.05
N ILE A 368 2.03 15.59 -6.44
CA ILE A 368 2.29 16.33 -5.19
C ILE A 368 2.23 15.39 -3.98
N TYR A 369 1.24 14.50 -3.91
CA TYR A 369 1.15 13.49 -2.83
C TYR A 369 2.39 12.58 -2.78
N THR A 370 2.93 12.20 -3.94
CA THR A 370 4.16 11.39 -4.02
C THR A 370 5.37 12.11 -3.39
N LYS A 371 5.38 13.45 -3.38
CA LYS A 371 6.48 14.24 -2.79
C LYS A 371 6.46 14.27 -1.25
N GLU A 372 5.44 13.73 -0.58
CA GLU A 372 5.43 13.65 0.88
C GLU A 372 6.55 12.77 1.47
N THR A 373 7.01 11.77 0.73
CA THR A 373 8.02 10.84 1.22
C THR A 373 9.25 10.79 0.32
N MET A 374 10.44 10.68 0.91
CA MET A 374 11.70 10.52 0.15
C MET A 374 11.69 9.26 -0.70
N GLN A 375 11.07 8.17 -0.19
CA GLN A 375 10.92 6.92 -0.96
C GLN A 375 9.98 7.09 -2.16
N GLY A 376 8.88 7.83 -2.01
CA GLY A 376 7.97 8.12 -3.12
C GLY A 376 8.68 8.85 -4.26
N GLN A 377 9.44 9.90 -3.93
CA GLN A 377 10.24 10.67 -4.89
C GLN A 377 11.31 9.80 -5.55
N ALA A 378 12.11 9.06 -4.76
CA ALA A 378 13.16 8.17 -5.27
C ALA A 378 12.62 7.07 -6.19
N LYS A 379 11.46 6.49 -5.83
CA LYS A 379 10.79 5.47 -6.64
C LYS A 379 10.33 6.05 -7.97
N LYS A 380 9.76 7.24 -7.97
CA LYS A 380 9.27 7.91 -9.17
C LYS A 380 10.40 8.25 -10.15
N LEU A 381 11.48 8.86 -9.65
CA LEU A 381 12.65 9.18 -10.48
C LEU A 381 13.28 7.94 -11.12
N GLY A 382 13.43 6.87 -10.33
CA GLY A 382 13.97 5.60 -10.81
C GLY A 382 13.06 4.93 -11.84
N PHE A 383 11.76 4.91 -11.60
CA PHE A 383 10.76 4.35 -12.52
C PHE A 383 10.83 5.05 -13.90
N TYR A 384 10.75 6.38 -13.94
CA TYR A 384 10.81 7.08 -15.22
C TYR A 384 12.17 6.92 -15.92
N GLU A 385 13.28 6.93 -15.18
CA GLU A 385 14.59 6.67 -15.78
C GLU A 385 14.71 5.26 -16.40
N VAL A 386 14.09 4.24 -15.78
CA VAL A 386 14.18 2.86 -16.26
C VAL A 386 13.20 2.60 -17.41
N GLU A 387 11.97 3.08 -17.28
CA GLU A 387 10.89 2.81 -18.25
C GLU A 387 10.98 3.73 -19.47
N THR A 388 11.40 4.99 -19.26
CA THR A 388 11.35 6.00 -20.31
C THR A 388 12.74 6.53 -20.74
N ASP A 389 13.82 6.15 -20.05
CA ASP A 389 15.19 6.69 -20.19
C ASP A 389 15.30 8.20 -19.88
N ASP A 390 14.27 8.78 -19.25
CA ASP A 390 14.26 10.19 -18.82
C ASP A 390 13.56 10.36 -17.47
N PHE A 391 14.31 10.63 -16.42
CA PHE A 391 13.79 10.84 -15.07
C PHE A 391 12.80 12.03 -14.95
N ARG A 392 12.79 12.95 -15.95
CA ARG A 392 11.91 14.12 -16.02
C ARG A 392 10.63 13.88 -16.83
N PHE A 393 10.41 12.66 -17.26
CA PHE A 393 9.26 12.31 -18.10
C PHE A 393 7.91 12.76 -17.50
N GLU A 394 7.83 12.87 -16.17
CA GLU A 394 6.61 13.34 -15.50
C GLU A 394 6.16 14.73 -15.96
N ASP A 395 7.09 15.67 -16.15
CA ASP A 395 6.75 17.04 -16.55
C ASP A 395 6.06 17.04 -17.92
N GLU A 396 6.64 16.31 -18.90
CA GLU A 396 6.03 16.14 -20.24
C GLU A 396 4.69 15.40 -20.15
N TYR A 397 4.61 14.37 -19.31
CA TYR A 397 3.41 13.58 -19.10
C TYR A 397 2.26 14.44 -18.54
N LEU A 398 2.49 15.23 -17.49
CA LEU A 398 1.47 16.10 -16.90
C LEU A 398 1.04 17.21 -17.86
N GLU A 399 1.99 17.78 -18.65
CA GLU A 399 1.63 18.72 -19.70
C GLU A 399 0.65 18.09 -20.71
N LYS A 400 0.93 16.85 -21.17
CA LYS A 400 0.04 16.12 -22.08
C LYS A 400 -1.32 15.80 -21.42
N VAL A 401 -1.34 15.38 -20.15
CA VAL A 401 -2.58 15.14 -19.38
C VAL A 401 -3.44 16.42 -19.38
N SER A 402 -2.84 17.58 -19.14
CA SER A 402 -3.56 18.88 -19.13
C SER A 402 -4.25 19.19 -20.47
N GLN A 403 -3.69 18.71 -21.57
CA GLN A 403 -4.17 18.96 -22.94
C GLN A 403 -5.21 17.95 -23.43
N VAL A 404 -5.40 16.81 -22.74
CA VAL A 404 -6.38 15.79 -23.14
C VAL A 404 -7.78 16.38 -23.31
N THR A 405 -8.44 16.03 -24.40
CA THR A 405 -9.81 16.45 -24.71
C THR A 405 -10.81 15.28 -24.66
N ALA A 406 -12.11 15.60 -24.58
CA ALA A 406 -13.15 14.58 -24.68
C ALA A 406 -13.12 13.81 -26.01
N GLN A 407 -12.60 14.44 -27.07
CA GLN A 407 -12.44 13.79 -28.38
C GLN A 407 -11.28 12.80 -28.36
N ASP A 408 -10.16 13.12 -27.71
CA ASP A 408 -9.03 12.19 -27.59
C ASP A 408 -9.43 10.92 -26.82
N ILE A 409 -10.21 11.08 -25.75
CA ILE A 409 -10.77 9.94 -24.97
C ILE A 409 -11.65 9.06 -25.87
N MET A 410 -12.50 9.66 -26.69
CA MET A 410 -13.37 8.93 -27.63
C MET A 410 -12.54 8.17 -28.66
N LEU A 411 -11.50 8.78 -29.23
CA LEU A 411 -10.61 8.15 -30.20
C LEU A 411 -9.83 6.98 -29.57
N ALA A 412 -9.28 7.16 -28.38
CA ALA A 412 -8.61 6.10 -27.65
C ALA A 412 -9.56 4.93 -27.36
N ALA A 413 -10.79 5.21 -26.89
CA ALA A 413 -11.80 4.17 -26.68
C ALA A 413 -12.15 3.42 -27.98
N GLN A 414 -12.27 4.11 -29.12
CA GLN A 414 -12.51 3.47 -30.43
C GLN A 414 -11.32 2.62 -30.87
N THR A 415 -10.11 3.03 -30.58
CA THR A 415 -8.89 2.34 -30.96
C THR A 415 -8.66 1.07 -30.14
N TYR A 416 -8.77 1.16 -28.81
CA TYR A 416 -8.32 0.08 -27.93
C TYR A 416 -9.43 -0.83 -27.41
N PHE A 417 -10.68 -0.34 -27.23
CA PHE A 417 -11.75 -1.11 -26.57
C PHE A 417 -12.64 -1.87 -27.53
N ASN A 418 -12.06 -2.61 -28.47
CA ASN A 418 -12.83 -3.48 -29.35
C ASN A 418 -12.91 -4.92 -28.83
N ASN A 419 -13.94 -5.67 -29.23
CA ASN A 419 -14.18 -7.03 -28.76
C ASN A 419 -13.05 -8.00 -29.14
N GLU A 420 -12.35 -7.76 -30.24
CA GLU A 420 -11.25 -8.62 -30.68
C GLU A 420 -10.05 -8.49 -29.73
N ASN A 421 -9.88 -7.30 -29.14
CA ASN A 421 -8.83 -6.99 -28.16
C ASN A 421 -9.19 -7.34 -26.70
N LEU A 422 -10.41 -7.80 -26.42
CA LEU A 422 -10.87 -8.09 -25.06
C LEU A 422 -10.42 -9.47 -24.59
N THR A 423 -9.82 -9.53 -23.41
CA THR A 423 -9.66 -10.73 -22.59
C THR A 423 -10.53 -10.57 -21.36
N ALA A 424 -11.43 -11.50 -21.07
CA ALA A 424 -12.32 -11.42 -19.93
C ALA A 424 -12.41 -12.76 -19.19
N GLY A 425 -12.42 -12.71 -17.87
CA GLY A 425 -12.50 -13.92 -17.06
C GLY A 425 -13.06 -13.73 -15.68
N PHE A 426 -13.35 -14.86 -15.06
CA PHE A 426 -13.92 -14.96 -13.72
C PHE A 426 -13.19 -16.02 -12.90
N LEU A 427 -13.10 -15.77 -11.60
CA LEU A 427 -12.78 -16.76 -10.59
C LEU A 427 -14.02 -16.88 -9.70
N LEU A 428 -14.69 -18.03 -9.74
CA LEU A 428 -15.97 -18.25 -9.09
C LEU A 428 -15.89 -19.36 -8.04
N PRO A 429 -16.75 -19.31 -6.99
CA PRO A 429 -16.91 -20.44 -6.09
C PRO A 429 -17.29 -21.72 -6.84
N SER A 430 -16.66 -22.84 -6.53
CA SER A 430 -16.80 -24.12 -7.26
C SER A 430 -18.22 -24.66 -7.33
N ASP A 431 -19.07 -24.34 -6.32
CA ASP A 431 -20.48 -24.72 -6.26
C ASP A 431 -21.43 -23.70 -6.91
N SER A 432 -20.92 -22.57 -7.40
CA SER A 432 -21.71 -21.44 -7.90
C SER A 432 -21.24 -20.92 -9.27
N ILE A 433 -20.83 -21.83 -10.18
CA ILE A 433 -20.44 -21.45 -11.54
C ILE A 433 -21.69 -21.10 -12.35
N THR A 434 -21.88 -19.81 -12.60
CA THR A 434 -23.09 -19.25 -13.24
C THR A 434 -22.90 -18.84 -14.69
N ILE A 435 -21.64 -18.78 -15.16
CA ILE A 435 -21.27 -18.35 -16.52
C ILE A 435 -20.22 -19.33 -17.09
N LYS A 436 -20.25 -19.52 -18.42
CA LYS A 436 -19.27 -20.33 -19.16
C LYS A 436 -18.46 -19.46 -20.11
N GLU A 437 -17.27 -19.90 -20.49
CA GLU A 437 -16.39 -19.16 -21.42
C GLU A 437 -17.09 -18.80 -22.73
N GLU A 438 -17.86 -19.72 -23.30
CA GLU A 438 -18.62 -19.50 -24.56
C GLU A 438 -19.71 -18.43 -24.39
N GLU A 439 -20.27 -18.28 -23.20
CA GLU A 439 -21.26 -17.24 -22.87
C GLU A 439 -20.62 -15.89 -22.69
N VAL A 440 -19.39 -15.81 -22.17
CA VAL A 440 -18.64 -14.56 -21.96
C VAL A 440 -18.52 -13.80 -23.28
N GLN A 441 -18.07 -14.48 -24.33
CA GLN A 441 -17.95 -13.88 -25.67
C GLN A 441 -19.29 -13.35 -26.18
N SER A 442 -20.34 -14.18 -26.16
CA SER A 442 -21.64 -13.79 -26.70
C SER A 442 -22.28 -12.62 -25.94
N ILE A 443 -22.07 -12.55 -24.62
CA ILE A 443 -22.55 -11.43 -23.77
C ILE A 443 -21.83 -10.14 -24.15
N ALA A 444 -20.51 -10.17 -24.28
CA ALA A 444 -19.72 -8.99 -24.62
C ALA A 444 -20.04 -8.46 -26.02
N GLU A 445 -20.17 -9.35 -27.04
CA GLU A 445 -20.56 -8.98 -28.38
C GLU A 445 -21.96 -8.34 -28.45
N ASN A 446 -22.93 -8.92 -27.73
CA ASN A 446 -24.29 -8.38 -27.67
C ASN A 446 -24.31 -7.01 -26.94
N ALA A 447 -23.58 -6.87 -25.83
CA ALA A 447 -23.50 -5.63 -25.11
C ALA A 447 -22.91 -4.48 -25.97
N SER A 448 -21.82 -4.76 -26.67
CA SER A 448 -21.21 -3.79 -27.60
C SER A 448 -22.15 -3.39 -28.74
N LYS A 449 -22.87 -4.36 -29.31
CA LYS A 449 -23.84 -4.12 -30.39
C LYS A 449 -25.03 -3.29 -29.91
N GLU A 450 -25.54 -3.54 -28.71
CA GLU A 450 -26.63 -2.77 -28.12
C GLU A 450 -26.27 -1.28 -27.97
N VAL A 451 -25.06 -0.98 -27.53
CA VAL A 451 -24.57 0.40 -27.41
C VAL A 451 -24.44 1.04 -28.78
N GLN A 452 -23.85 0.36 -29.75
CA GLN A 452 -23.72 0.85 -31.13
C GLN A 452 -25.07 1.16 -31.77
N GLU A 453 -26.07 0.26 -31.62
CA GLU A 453 -27.42 0.46 -32.15
C GLU A 453 -28.16 1.61 -31.45
N ALA A 454 -27.95 1.81 -30.16
CA ALA A 454 -28.53 2.94 -29.40
C ALA A 454 -27.97 4.28 -29.90
N SER A 455 -26.64 4.37 -29.99
CA SER A 455 -25.93 5.59 -30.43
C SER A 455 -26.31 5.98 -31.88
N SER A 456 -26.48 5.01 -32.75
CA SER A 456 -26.93 5.27 -34.14
C SER A 456 -28.36 5.83 -34.23
N LYS A 457 -29.26 5.42 -33.32
CA LYS A 457 -30.65 5.94 -33.25
C LYS A 457 -30.73 7.37 -32.73
N ASP A 458 -29.83 7.71 -31.81
CA ASP A 458 -29.77 9.06 -31.19
C ASP A 458 -29.00 10.08 -32.05
N GLY A 459 -28.53 9.67 -33.23
CA GLY A 459 -27.79 10.52 -34.18
C GLY A 459 -26.35 10.79 -33.76
N LEU A 460 -25.86 10.05 -32.79
CA LEU A 460 -24.47 10.04 -32.35
C LEU A 460 -23.68 9.06 -33.21
N GLU A 461 -23.69 9.21 -34.54
CA GLU A 461 -22.79 8.48 -35.43
C GLU A 461 -21.40 9.05 -35.19
N GLY A 462 -20.59 8.32 -34.44
CA GLY A 462 -19.14 8.57 -34.39
C GLY A 462 -18.59 8.44 -35.83
N GLU A 463 -18.29 9.54 -36.50
CA GLU A 463 -17.48 9.50 -37.69
C GLU A 463 -16.19 8.75 -37.32
N VAL A 464 -15.88 7.64 -37.96
CA VAL A 464 -14.59 6.97 -37.89
C VAL A 464 -13.59 7.97 -38.48
N LEU A 465 -12.89 8.68 -37.58
CA LEU A 465 -11.84 9.59 -37.97
C LEU A 465 -10.60 8.75 -38.39
N VAL A 466 -10.55 8.42 -39.67
CA VAL A 466 -9.34 7.91 -40.31
C VAL A 466 -8.31 9.04 -40.29
N GLU A 467 -7.10 8.73 -39.81
CA GLU A 467 -5.91 9.58 -39.81
C GLU A 467 -5.85 10.53 -41.02
N LYS A 468 -5.88 11.83 -40.76
CA LYS A 468 -5.24 12.84 -41.64
C LYS A 468 -5.04 14.18 -40.91
N ASP A 469 -3.77 14.53 -40.81
CA ASP A 469 -3.24 15.89 -40.73
C ASP A 469 -4.07 16.92 -39.92
N LEU A 470 -3.81 17.06 -38.64
CA LEU A 470 -4.22 18.20 -37.85
C LEU A 470 -3.01 19.03 -37.44
N MET A 471 -2.56 19.89 -38.31
CA MET A 471 -1.96 21.14 -37.88
C MET A 471 -3.11 22.09 -37.50
N VAL A 472 -3.25 22.37 -36.22
CA VAL A 472 -4.17 23.40 -35.75
C VAL A 472 -3.40 24.43 -34.96
N ASP A 473 -3.53 25.68 -35.39
CA ASP A 473 -3.03 26.87 -34.72
C ASP A 473 -3.54 26.94 -33.27
N ALA A 474 -2.64 26.83 -32.31
CA ALA A 474 -2.92 27.02 -30.91
C ALA A 474 -2.96 28.51 -30.57
N ALA A 475 -4.12 29.06 -30.40
CA ALA A 475 -4.34 30.34 -29.76
C ALA A 475 -5.57 30.27 -28.83
N ALA A 476 -5.38 29.67 -27.64
CA ALA A 476 -6.28 29.86 -26.51
C ALA A 476 -5.44 29.79 -25.22
N THR A 477 -5.47 30.87 -24.52
CA THR A 477 -4.79 31.19 -23.28
C THR A 477 -4.90 30.08 -22.21
N SER A 478 -3.82 29.36 -22.00
CA SER A 478 -3.62 28.54 -20.82
C SER A 478 -3.16 29.45 -19.68
N SER A 479 -3.90 29.49 -18.59
CA SER A 479 -3.38 29.95 -17.32
C SER A 479 -2.52 28.83 -16.72
N VAL A 480 -1.26 28.80 -17.13
CA VAL A 480 -0.23 28.02 -16.43
C VAL A 480 -0.21 28.52 -14.99
N VAL A 481 -0.41 27.60 -14.04
CA VAL A 481 -0.17 27.90 -12.62
C VAL A 481 1.33 28.12 -12.48
N ASP A 482 1.71 29.37 -12.26
CA ASP A 482 3.08 29.79 -12.04
C ASP A 482 3.56 29.23 -10.67
N THR A 483 4.40 28.21 -10.72
CA THR A 483 5.05 27.61 -9.54
C THR A 483 6.21 28.46 -9.03
N SER A 484 6.49 29.62 -9.60
CA SER A 484 7.65 30.47 -9.32
C SER A 484 7.48 31.43 -8.12
N GLU A 485 6.36 31.40 -7.37
CA GLU A 485 6.24 32.14 -6.11
C GLU A 485 6.44 31.24 -4.87
N ILE A 486 7.48 30.42 -4.86
CA ILE A 486 8.05 29.91 -3.61
C ILE A 486 9.15 30.89 -3.23
N SER A 487 8.85 31.83 -2.35
CA SER A 487 9.83 32.74 -1.78
C SER A 487 10.86 31.91 -1.00
N GLU A 488 12.13 31.96 -1.44
CA GLU A 488 13.29 31.57 -0.66
C GLU A 488 13.29 32.35 0.68
N ASN A 489 12.73 31.77 1.71
CA ASN A 489 13.03 32.16 3.08
C ASN A 489 14.02 31.15 3.65
N GLU A 490 15.25 31.60 3.86
CA GLU A 490 16.26 30.92 4.65
C GLU A 490 15.63 30.37 5.94
N SER A 491 15.39 29.07 6.00
CA SER A 491 15.04 28.38 7.23
C SER A 491 16.25 27.62 7.75
N GLU A 492 16.86 28.16 8.82
CA GLU A 492 17.64 27.33 9.74
C GLU A 492 16.85 26.09 10.07
N GLY A 493 17.44 24.90 9.93
CA GLY A 493 16.80 23.60 10.07
C GLY A 493 15.98 23.44 11.35
N ASN A 494 14.69 23.69 11.25
CA ASN A 494 13.68 23.39 12.25
C ASN A 494 12.69 22.40 11.63
N ILE A 495 12.75 21.19 12.11
CA ILE A 495 11.71 20.18 11.95
C ILE A 495 10.38 20.81 12.37
N SER A 496 9.45 20.89 11.44
CA SER A 496 8.01 21.20 11.54
C SER A 496 7.51 21.76 12.89
N GLY A 497 6.69 22.79 12.85
CA GLY A 497 6.20 23.56 13.99
C GLY A 497 5.68 22.73 15.17
N GLU A 498 5.71 23.31 16.39
CA GLU A 498 5.17 22.68 17.60
C GLU A 498 3.66 22.45 17.48
N VAL A 499 3.19 21.33 18.04
CA VAL A 499 1.76 21.05 18.18
C VAL A 499 1.14 22.08 19.13
N GLN A 500 0.05 22.70 18.72
CA GLN A 500 -0.68 23.69 19.53
C GLN A 500 -2.06 23.14 19.88
N LYS A 501 -2.35 23.07 21.17
CA LYS A 501 -3.62 22.57 21.71
C LYS A 501 -4.54 23.71 22.11
N TYR A 502 -5.79 23.60 21.68
CA TYR A 502 -6.90 24.50 22.07
C TYR A 502 -8.08 23.67 22.56
N VAL A 503 -8.87 24.21 23.46
CA VAL A 503 -10.14 23.63 23.89
C VAL A 503 -11.23 24.65 23.65
N LEU A 504 -12.20 24.30 22.80
CA LEU A 504 -13.33 25.17 22.51
C LEU A 504 -14.27 25.26 23.72
N GLU A 505 -15.12 26.32 23.76
CA GLU A 505 -16.09 26.51 24.83
C GLU A 505 -17.04 25.32 25.01
N ASN A 506 -17.37 24.59 23.96
CA ASN A 506 -18.21 23.41 23.98
C ASN A 506 -17.49 22.11 24.42
N GLY A 507 -16.18 22.12 24.57
CA GLY A 507 -15.37 21.00 25.07
C GLY A 507 -14.57 20.25 24.02
N ILE A 508 -14.66 20.60 22.72
CA ILE A 508 -13.85 19.98 21.65
C ILE A 508 -12.38 20.32 21.87
N THR A 509 -11.52 19.31 21.83
CA THR A 509 -10.08 19.50 21.79
C THR A 509 -9.62 19.67 20.35
N VAL A 510 -8.88 20.74 20.05
CA VAL A 510 -8.32 21.05 18.72
C VAL A 510 -6.80 21.06 18.83
N LEU A 511 -6.15 20.30 17.95
CA LEU A 511 -4.69 20.19 17.85
C LEU A 511 -4.26 20.66 16.45
N ILE A 512 -3.30 21.57 16.38
CA ILE A 512 -2.84 22.13 15.11
C ILE A 512 -1.32 22.03 15.05
N LYS A 513 -0.80 21.49 13.95
CA LYS A 513 0.63 21.40 13.67
C LYS A 513 0.90 21.90 12.26
N LYS A 514 1.68 22.97 12.15
CA LYS A 514 2.12 23.48 10.85
C LYS A 514 3.23 22.60 10.28
N ASN A 515 3.11 22.23 9.00
CA ASN A 515 4.12 21.52 8.22
C ASN A 515 4.14 22.07 6.80
N ASP A 516 5.20 22.80 6.44
CA ASP A 516 5.34 23.48 5.16
C ASP A 516 6.10 22.63 4.09
N SER A 517 6.41 21.35 4.39
CA SER A 517 7.22 20.48 3.52
C SER A 517 6.59 20.25 2.14
N VAL A 518 5.27 20.15 2.11
CA VAL A 518 4.48 19.96 0.88
C VAL A 518 3.18 20.77 0.99
N PRO A 519 2.59 21.23 -0.12
CA PRO A 519 1.36 22.03 -0.10
C PRO A 519 0.11 21.18 0.14
N LEU A 520 0.15 20.32 1.17
CA LEU A 520 -0.91 19.40 1.56
C LEU A 520 -1.34 19.65 3.01
N PHE A 521 -2.53 19.22 3.37
CA PHE A 521 -2.96 19.09 4.76
C PHE A 521 -3.79 17.83 4.98
N SER A 522 -3.77 17.33 6.21
CA SER A 522 -4.65 16.27 6.70
C SER A 522 -5.38 16.77 7.95
N ALA A 523 -6.70 16.55 8.01
CA ALA A 523 -7.49 16.81 9.20
C ALA A 523 -8.24 15.55 9.64
N ARG A 524 -8.34 15.35 10.95
CA ARG A 524 -8.97 14.18 11.56
C ARG A 524 -9.88 14.58 12.71
N ALA A 525 -11.14 14.13 12.69
CA ALA A 525 -12.03 14.14 13.83
C ALA A 525 -12.20 12.73 14.38
N ALA A 526 -11.82 12.50 15.63
CA ALA A 526 -11.90 11.19 16.25
C ALA A 526 -12.72 11.22 17.55
N PHE A 527 -13.40 10.10 17.80
CA PHE A 527 -14.27 9.88 18.95
C PHE A 527 -13.92 8.56 19.62
N LEU A 528 -13.95 8.50 20.94
CA LEU A 528 -14.00 7.21 21.64
C LEU A 528 -15.26 6.46 21.24
N GLY A 529 -15.09 5.20 20.86
CA GLY A 529 -16.13 4.34 20.30
C GLY A 529 -15.55 2.99 19.94
N GLY A 530 -15.93 2.48 18.75
CA GLY A 530 -15.45 1.21 18.25
C GLY A 530 -15.97 0.00 19.03
N VAL A 531 -15.35 -1.14 18.79
CA VAL A 531 -15.76 -2.44 19.39
C VAL A 531 -15.88 -2.38 20.91
N ARG A 532 -15.04 -1.59 21.59
CA ARG A 532 -15.06 -1.41 23.04
C ARG A 532 -16.43 -0.95 23.58
N TYR A 533 -17.22 -0.30 22.74
CA TYR A 533 -18.54 0.25 23.07
C TYR A 533 -19.70 -0.60 22.54
N GLU A 534 -19.39 -1.80 22.04
CA GLU A 534 -20.31 -2.76 21.46
C GLU A 534 -20.52 -4.00 22.35
N ASP A 535 -21.58 -4.72 22.10
CA ASP A 535 -21.83 -6.05 22.65
C ASP A 535 -22.24 -7.02 21.53
N GLN A 536 -22.52 -8.27 21.86
CA GLN A 536 -22.89 -9.28 20.87
C GLN A 536 -24.11 -8.92 20.00
N SER A 537 -25.00 -8.04 20.50
CA SER A 537 -26.22 -7.63 19.76
C SER A 537 -25.99 -6.38 18.90
N THR A 538 -24.98 -5.60 19.21
CA THR A 538 -24.64 -4.31 18.54
C THR A 538 -23.31 -4.37 17.76
N ASN A 539 -22.70 -5.55 17.69
CA ASN A 539 -21.39 -5.71 17.07
C ASN A 539 -21.38 -5.23 15.61
N GLY A 540 -20.39 -4.40 15.27
CA GLY A 540 -20.23 -3.78 13.95
C GLY A 540 -20.95 -2.44 13.78
N VAL A 541 -21.70 -1.96 14.79
CA VAL A 541 -22.45 -0.70 14.67
C VAL A 541 -21.51 0.51 14.48
N SER A 542 -20.36 0.52 15.14
CA SER A 542 -19.37 1.60 15.01
C SER A 542 -18.78 1.69 13.61
N ASN A 543 -18.41 0.55 13.02
CA ASN A 543 -17.95 0.46 11.64
C ASN A 543 -19.06 0.88 10.65
N PHE A 544 -20.29 0.44 10.89
CA PHE A 544 -21.40 0.82 10.04
C PHE A 544 -21.65 2.34 10.09
N VAL A 545 -21.65 2.94 11.30
CA VAL A 545 -21.78 4.39 11.46
C VAL A 545 -20.65 5.13 10.73
N SER A 546 -19.39 4.72 10.89
CA SER A 546 -18.26 5.39 10.23
C SER A 546 -18.40 5.40 8.70
N ARG A 547 -18.86 4.32 8.09
CA ARG A 547 -19.15 4.25 6.65
C ARG A 547 -20.32 5.14 6.25
N MET A 548 -21.31 5.29 7.11
CA MET A 548 -22.48 6.14 6.82
C MET A 548 -22.17 7.65 6.86
N LEU A 549 -21.09 8.07 7.55
CA LEU A 549 -20.75 9.49 7.65
C LEU A 549 -20.49 10.13 6.27
N THR A 550 -19.90 9.37 5.33
CA THR A 550 -19.62 9.83 3.97
C THR A 550 -20.70 9.45 2.94
N ARG A 551 -21.76 8.72 3.37
CA ARG A 551 -22.85 8.25 2.49
C ARG A 551 -24.03 9.21 2.39
N GLY A 552 -23.78 10.51 2.49
CA GLY A 552 -24.75 11.59 2.38
C GLY A 552 -25.06 12.27 3.70
N THR A 553 -25.33 13.55 3.59
CA THR A 553 -25.68 14.44 4.70
C THR A 553 -27.10 14.99 4.52
N GLU A 554 -27.53 15.89 5.41
CA GLU A 554 -28.80 16.62 5.24
C GLU A 554 -28.75 17.59 4.04
N THR A 555 -27.56 17.95 3.54
CA THR A 555 -27.34 18.95 2.48
C THR A 555 -26.74 18.37 1.21
N ARG A 556 -26.01 17.23 1.28
CA ARG A 556 -25.29 16.60 0.17
C ARG A 556 -25.67 15.13 0.03
N SER A 557 -25.90 14.67 -1.19
CA SER A 557 -25.94 13.23 -1.49
C SER A 557 -24.53 12.63 -1.43
N ALA A 558 -24.42 11.29 -1.34
CA ALA A 558 -23.14 10.57 -1.41
C ALA A 558 -22.36 10.93 -2.69
N LEU A 559 -23.04 11.01 -3.83
CA LEU A 559 -22.43 11.43 -5.09
C LEU A 559 -21.88 12.86 -5.04
N GLN A 560 -22.62 13.79 -4.45
CA GLN A 560 -22.16 15.17 -4.33
C GLN A 560 -20.91 15.27 -3.44
N ILE A 561 -20.86 14.53 -2.33
CA ILE A 561 -19.67 14.46 -1.47
C ILE A 561 -18.48 13.96 -2.30
N ALA A 562 -18.62 12.81 -2.99
CA ALA A 562 -17.56 12.27 -3.82
C ALA A 562 -17.11 13.24 -4.93
N GLN A 563 -18.05 13.83 -5.66
CA GLN A 563 -17.72 14.77 -6.73
C GLN A 563 -17.06 16.06 -6.23
N GLU A 564 -17.54 16.63 -5.14
CA GLU A 564 -17.00 17.85 -4.58
C GLU A 564 -15.59 17.64 -4.03
N ILE A 565 -15.35 16.57 -3.26
CA ILE A 565 -14.03 16.30 -2.68
C ILE A 565 -13.01 15.89 -3.76
N GLU A 566 -13.38 15.02 -4.71
CA GLU A 566 -12.52 14.62 -5.81
C GLU A 566 -12.22 15.80 -6.78
N SER A 567 -13.12 16.76 -6.95
CA SER A 567 -12.89 17.95 -7.79
C SER A 567 -11.82 18.90 -7.25
N ILE A 568 -11.48 18.77 -5.99
CA ILE A 568 -10.42 19.54 -5.32
C ILE A 568 -9.21 18.65 -4.98
N ALA A 569 -9.09 17.49 -5.64
CA ALA A 569 -8.07 16.48 -5.37
C ALA A 569 -7.95 16.13 -3.88
N GLY A 570 -9.07 16.00 -3.22
CA GLY A 570 -9.15 15.61 -1.82
C GLY A 570 -9.79 14.24 -1.66
N GLU A 571 -9.65 13.72 -0.46
CA GLU A 571 -10.27 12.48 -0.01
C GLU A 571 -10.94 12.70 1.35
N VAL A 572 -12.10 12.10 1.56
CA VAL A 572 -12.80 12.10 2.86
C VAL A 572 -13.25 10.69 3.19
N GLU A 573 -12.79 10.16 4.32
CA GLU A 573 -13.04 8.78 4.71
C GLU A 573 -13.49 8.65 6.16
N GLY A 574 -14.44 7.73 6.41
CA GLY A 574 -14.80 7.28 7.73
C GLY A 574 -13.93 6.10 8.18
N PHE A 575 -13.48 6.13 9.44
CA PHE A 575 -12.71 5.02 10.02
C PHE A 575 -13.34 4.50 11.31
N SER A 576 -13.13 3.22 11.60
CA SER A 576 -13.54 2.60 12.88
C SER A 576 -12.55 1.50 13.27
N GLY A 577 -12.28 1.40 14.57
CA GLY A 577 -11.38 0.43 15.15
C GLY A 577 -11.92 -0.18 16.45
N ARG A 578 -10.99 -0.60 17.31
CA ARG A 578 -11.37 -1.21 18.62
C ARG A 578 -11.80 -0.18 19.65
N ASN A 579 -11.18 1.01 19.67
CA ASN A 579 -11.34 2.00 20.71
C ASN A 579 -11.94 3.33 20.23
N SER A 580 -11.97 3.56 18.93
CA SER A 580 -12.36 4.84 18.34
C SER A 580 -12.97 4.67 16.96
N PHE A 581 -13.66 5.71 16.52
CA PHE A 581 -14.12 5.90 15.14
C PHE A 581 -14.06 7.38 14.79
N GLY A 582 -14.20 7.72 13.51
CA GLY A 582 -14.16 9.12 13.10
C GLY A 582 -14.12 9.32 11.59
N VAL A 583 -13.67 10.50 11.20
CA VAL A 583 -13.51 10.92 9.79
C VAL A 583 -12.14 11.56 9.60
N THR A 584 -11.55 11.31 8.44
CA THR A 584 -10.36 12.01 7.95
C THR A 584 -10.68 12.76 6.67
N VAL A 585 -9.99 13.87 6.44
CA VAL A 585 -9.95 14.56 5.15
C VAL A 585 -8.52 14.95 4.83
N GLU A 586 -8.12 14.76 3.58
CA GLU A 586 -6.84 15.17 3.02
C GLU A 586 -7.05 15.92 1.73
N SER A 587 -6.29 16.98 1.48
CA SER A 587 -6.34 17.72 0.23
C SER A 587 -5.13 18.65 0.08
N LEU A 588 -5.03 19.29 -1.08
CA LEU A 588 -4.12 20.41 -1.31
C LEU A 588 -4.45 21.58 -0.38
N SER A 589 -3.43 22.22 0.19
CA SER A 589 -3.58 23.35 1.13
C SER A 589 -4.40 24.52 0.57
N LYS A 590 -4.30 24.78 -0.74
CA LYS A 590 -5.13 25.82 -1.42
C LYS A 590 -6.63 25.54 -1.34
N ASN A 591 -7.00 24.28 -1.09
CA ASN A 591 -8.39 23.82 -1.02
C ASN A 591 -8.86 23.62 0.44
N PHE A 592 -8.14 24.16 1.43
CA PHE A 592 -8.42 23.95 2.86
C PHE A 592 -9.87 24.26 3.23
N VAL A 593 -10.39 25.43 2.85
CA VAL A 593 -11.75 25.83 3.24
C VAL A 593 -12.84 24.95 2.63
N PRO A 594 -12.87 24.66 1.31
CA PRO A 594 -13.90 23.78 0.74
C PRO A 594 -13.77 22.32 1.25
N ALA A 595 -12.57 21.81 1.51
CA ALA A 595 -12.40 20.47 2.08
C ALA A 595 -12.91 20.40 3.53
N MET A 596 -12.65 21.42 4.34
CA MET A 596 -13.14 21.49 5.72
C MET A 596 -14.66 21.69 5.79
N ASP A 597 -15.30 22.35 4.83
CA ASP A 597 -16.75 22.46 4.75
C ASP A 597 -17.40 21.08 4.51
N ILE A 598 -16.82 20.27 3.61
CA ILE A 598 -17.28 18.89 3.40
C ILE A 598 -17.04 18.06 4.67
N PHE A 599 -15.84 18.15 5.26
CA PHE A 599 -15.47 17.45 6.48
C PHE A 599 -16.43 17.77 7.65
N ALA A 600 -16.75 19.04 7.84
CA ALA A 600 -17.69 19.45 8.88
C ALA A 600 -19.10 18.92 8.61
N ASP A 601 -19.56 18.97 7.37
CA ASP A 601 -20.90 18.49 7.00
C ASP A 601 -21.06 16.98 7.22
N VAL A 602 -20.07 16.15 6.81
CA VAL A 602 -20.13 14.70 7.03
C VAL A 602 -20.03 14.30 8.50
N VAL A 603 -19.32 15.09 9.32
CA VAL A 603 -19.21 14.84 10.77
C VAL A 603 -20.47 15.29 11.52
N LEU A 604 -21.08 16.41 11.13
CA LEU A 604 -22.15 17.05 11.91
C LEU A 604 -23.58 16.68 11.46
N ASN A 605 -23.79 16.41 10.18
CA ASN A 605 -25.08 16.30 9.55
C ASN A 605 -25.32 14.99 8.77
N PRO A 606 -24.79 13.80 9.19
CA PRO A 606 -24.99 12.58 8.42
C PRO A 606 -26.48 12.23 8.29
N GLY A 607 -26.91 11.91 7.07
CA GLY A 607 -28.31 11.69 6.73
C GLY A 607 -28.90 10.36 7.20
N PHE A 608 -28.09 9.29 7.27
CA PHE A 608 -28.53 7.91 7.54
C PHE A 608 -29.72 7.48 6.67
N ASP A 609 -29.67 7.84 5.38
CA ASP A 609 -30.73 7.49 4.43
C ASP A 609 -30.91 5.97 4.36
N PRO A 610 -32.17 5.44 4.40
CA PRO A 610 -32.38 4.00 4.37
C PRO A 610 -31.85 3.30 3.11
N GLU A 611 -31.83 3.94 1.95
CA GLU A 611 -31.28 3.35 0.72
C GLU A 611 -29.75 3.26 0.81
N GLU A 612 -29.08 4.30 1.33
CA GLU A 612 -27.64 4.28 1.58
C GLU A 612 -27.26 3.28 2.68
N VAL A 613 -28.06 3.12 3.73
CA VAL A 613 -27.89 2.06 4.73
C VAL A 613 -27.92 0.68 4.08
N GLU A 614 -28.84 0.43 3.13
CA GLU A 614 -28.89 -0.85 2.42
C GLU A 614 -27.69 -1.05 1.46
N ARG A 615 -27.15 0.03 0.86
CA ARG A 615 -25.92 -0.04 0.06
C ARG A 615 -24.72 -0.37 0.93
N ALA A 616 -24.49 0.38 1.99
CA ALA A 616 -23.39 0.13 2.94
C ALA A 616 -23.50 -1.27 3.60
N ARG A 617 -24.74 -1.73 3.91
CA ARG A 617 -24.97 -3.10 4.42
C ARG A 617 -24.46 -4.16 3.45
N ARG A 618 -24.74 -4.05 2.15
CA ARG A 618 -24.26 -5.01 1.15
C ARG A 618 -22.74 -5.05 1.11
N GLU A 619 -22.10 -3.89 1.19
CA GLU A 619 -20.63 -3.79 1.22
C GLU A 619 -20.04 -4.46 2.46
N ILE A 620 -20.58 -4.17 3.66
CA ILE A 620 -20.09 -4.79 4.90
C ILE A 620 -20.28 -6.31 4.86
N LEU A 621 -21.40 -6.81 4.34
CA LEU A 621 -21.63 -8.26 4.20
C LEU A 621 -20.65 -8.90 3.21
N ALA A 622 -20.32 -8.21 2.11
CA ALA A 622 -19.29 -8.65 1.19
C ALA A 622 -17.89 -8.65 1.84
N ASP A 623 -17.57 -7.61 2.64
CA ASP A 623 -16.31 -7.57 3.39
C ASP A 623 -16.18 -8.72 4.40
N ILE A 624 -17.27 -9.05 5.12
CA ILE A 624 -17.30 -10.19 6.04
C ILE A 624 -17.05 -11.52 5.28
N ASN A 625 -17.63 -11.67 4.09
CA ASN A 625 -17.40 -12.85 3.28
C ASN A 625 -15.94 -12.93 2.79
N ARG A 626 -15.39 -11.83 2.23
CA ARG A 626 -13.98 -11.77 1.79
C ARG A 626 -12.99 -12.04 2.93
N GLN A 627 -13.31 -11.57 4.13
CA GLN A 627 -12.50 -11.82 5.32
C GLN A 627 -12.37 -13.33 5.60
N GLY A 628 -13.41 -14.12 5.33
CA GLY A 628 -13.39 -15.58 5.46
C GLY A 628 -12.42 -16.28 4.52
N ASP A 629 -12.06 -15.66 3.40
CA ASP A 629 -11.07 -16.16 2.44
C ASP A 629 -9.63 -15.77 2.82
N ASN A 630 -9.44 -14.82 3.74
CA ASN A 630 -8.13 -14.38 4.23
C ASN A 630 -7.72 -15.18 5.49
N LEU A 631 -6.78 -16.11 5.33
CA LEU A 631 -6.38 -17.03 6.41
C LEU A 631 -5.71 -16.32 7.58
N ILE A 632 -4.92 -15.26 7.33
CA ILE A 632 -4.27 -14.48 8.41
C ILE A 632 -5.36 -13.83 9.28
N ARG A 633 -6.32 -13.16 8.66
CA ARG A 633 -7.42 -12.50 9.37
C ARG A 633 -8.30 -13.49 10.13
N THR A 634 -8.61 -14.61 9.48
CA THR A 634 -9.35 -15.71 10.11
C THR A 634 -8.64 -16.24 11.36
N THR A 635 -7.30 -16.40 11.29
CA THR A 635 -6.49 -16.87 12.43
C THR A 635 -6.46 -15.85 13.56
N VAL A 636 -6.34 -14.56 13.25
CA VAL A 636 -6.39 -13.48 14.25
C VAL A 636 -7.76 -13.44 14.94
N ASN A 637 -8.86 -13.53 14.20
CA ASN A 637 -10.20 -13.52 14.77
C ASN A 637 -10.44 -14.75 15.66
N LEU A 638 -9.99 -15.94 15.20
CA LEU A 638 -10.05 -17.17 15.99
C LEU A 638 -9.26 -17.05 17.29
N PHE A 639 -8.09 -16.43 17.23
CA PHE A 639 -7.26 -16.17 18.40
C PHE A 639 -7.95 -15.24 19.40
N LEU A 640 -8.48 -14.11 18.95
CA LEU A 640 -9.12 -13.13 19.80
C LEU A 640 -10.40 -13.67 20.47
N ASP A 641 -11.21 -14.43 19.73
CA ASP A 641 -12.41 -15.10 20.28
C ASP A 641 -12.05 -16.21 21.28
N THR A 642 -10.82 -16.72 21.23
CA THR A 642 -10.30 -17.72 22.17
C THR A 642 -9.62 -17.08 23.38
N LEU A 643 -8.91 -15.94 23.17
CA LEU A 643 -8.18 -15.23 24.21
C LEU A 643 -9.15 -14.54 25.18
N TYR A 644 -10.13 -13.80 24.66
CA TYR A 644 -11.09 -13.05 25.45
C TYR A 644 -12.38 -13.84 25.66
N THR A 645 -12.87 -13.89 26.89
CA THR A 645 -14.11 -14.60 27.25
C THR A 645 -15.34 -13.70 27.12
N ASP A 646 -15.33 -12.59 27.84
CA ASP A 646 -16.46 -11.66 27.94
C ASP A 646 -16.13 -10.24 27.44
N HIS A 647 -14.83 -9.93 27.25
CA HIS A 647 -14.38 -8.61 26.82
C HIS A 647 -14.76 -8.34 25.35
N PRO A 648 -15.23 -7.12 25.01
CA PRO A 648 -15.60 -6.75 23.63
C PRO A 648 -14.49 -6.93 22.59
N TYR A 649 -13.20 -6.91 22.97
CA TYR A 649 -12.09 -7.10 22.02
C TYR A 649 -12.08 -8.45 21.31
N LYS A 650 -12.89 -9.42 21.74
CA LYS A 650 -13.12 -10.66 20.99
C LYS A 650 -13.97 -10.47 19.74
N LEU A 651 -14.74 -9.38 19.67
CA LEU A 651 -15.65 -9.10 18.57
C LEU A 651 -14.88 -8.56 17.36
N ASP A 652 -15.35 -8.94 16.16
CA ASP A 652 -14.81 -8.40 14.92
C ASP A 652 -15.34 -6.97 14.70
N PRO A 653 -14.48 -5.99 14.36
CA PRO A 653 -14.93 -4.63 14.02
C PRO A 653 -15.96 -4.55 12.89
N LEU A 654 -15.92 -5.47 11.91
CA LEU A 654 -16.95 -5.53 10.85
C LEU A 654 -18.32 -5.95 11.34
N GLY A 655 -18.39 -6.58 12.51
CA GLY A 655 -19.61 -7.21 13.02
C GLY A 655 -19.81 -8.63 12.51
N THR A 656 -21.01 -9.15 12.69
CA THR A 656 -21.46 -10.44 12.17
C THR A 656 -22.55 -10.25 11.11
N ILE A 657 -22.76 -11.27 10.28
CA ILE A 657 -23.85 -11.27 9.28
C ILE A 657 -25.19 -10.91 9.94
N ASP A 658 -25.46 -11.47 11.13
CA ASP A 658 -26.72 -11.28 11.83
C ASP A 658 -26.86 -9.86 12.40
N THR A 659 -25.82 -9.33 13.04
CA THR A 659 -25.85 -7.97 13.62
C THR A 659 -25.91 -6.89 12.54
N VAL A 660 -25.16 -7.06 11.45
CA VAL A 660 -25.18 -6.13 10.31
C VAL A 660 -26.55 -6.14 9.61
N LYS A 661 -27.20 -7.32 9.46
CA LYS A 661 -28.57 -7.41 8.94
C LYS A 661 -29.63 -6.81 9.87
N ALA A 662 -29.40 -6.85 11.16
CA ALA A 662 -30.34 -6.32 12.16
C ALA A 662 -30.26 -4.80 12.35
N SER A 663 -29.12 -4.17 12.01
CA SER A 663 -28.92 -2.72 12.15
C SER A 663 -29.81 -1.95 11.16
N ASP A 664 -30.37 -0.84 11.56
CA ASP A 664 -31.18 0.05 10.73
C ASP A 664 -30.80 1.51 10.92
N SER A 665 -31.32 2.42 10.09
CA SER A 665 -31.04 3.87 10.18
C SER A 665 -31.24 4.43 11.57
N LYS A 666 -32.24 3.91 12.32
CA LYS A 666 -32.54 4.39 13.66
C LYS A 666 -31.46 3.97 14.66
N SER A 667 -31.07 2.70 14.66
CA SER A 667 -30.02 2.18 15.57
C SER A 667 -28.66 2.83 15.29
N LEU A 668 -28.31 3.06 14.01
CA LEU A 668 -27.11 3.77 13.60
C LEU A 668 -27.13 5.23 14.08
N LYS A 669 -28.24 5.94 13.89
CA LYS A 669 -28.41 7.31 14.34
C LYS A 669 -28.35 7.42 15.88
N GLU A 670 -28.95 6.47 16.62
CA GLU A 670 -28.87 6.42 18.08
C GLU A 670 -27.43 6.25 18.56
N PHE A 671 -26.62 5.41 17.90
CA PHE A 671 -25.20 5.25 18.20
C PHE A 671 -24.43 6.56 17.91
N TYR A 672 -24.61 7.14 16.72
CA TYR A 672 -24.02 8.41 16.36
C TYR A 672 -24.35 9.52 17.38
N GLU A 673 -25.63 9.76 17.67
CA GLU A 673 -26.07 10.78 18.62
C GLU A 673 -25.55 10.56 20.05
N LYS A 674 -25.22 9.31 20.41
CA LYS A 674 -24.70 8.95 21.72
C LYS A 674 -23.24 9.28 21.88
N TYR A 675 -22.43 9.08 20.83
CA TYR A 675 -20.96 9.12 20.91
C TYR A 675 -20.34 10.30 20.18
N VAL A 676 -20.95 10.87 19.16
CA VAL A 676 -20.50 12.11 18.51
C VAL A 676 -20.91 13.30 19.37
N ARG A 677 -20.05 13.62 20.33
CA ARG A 677 -20.24 14.68 21.32
C ARG A 677 -18.99 15.54 21.43
N PRO A 678 -19.14 16.86 21.71
CA PRO A 678 -18.00 17.75 21.81
C PRO A 678 -16.92 17.29 22.78
N GLU A 679 -17.30 16.81 23.96
CA GLU A 679 -16.36 16.37 24.98
C GLU A 679 -15.69 15.01 24.67
N ASN A 680 -16.16 14.32 23.64
CA ASN A 680 -15.61 13.07 23.11
C ASN A 680 -14.89 13.27 21.79
N MET A 681 -14.64 14.52 21.37
CA MET A 681 -14.09 14.85 20.07
C MET A 681 -12.70 15.44 20.19
N VAL A 682 -11.75 14.88 19.45
CA VAL A 682 -10.47 15.48 19.17
C VAL A 682 -10.40 15.77 17.66
N ILE A 683 -10.12 17.00 17.30
CA ILE A 683 -9.87 17.43 15.92
C ILE A 683 -8.39 17.81 15.80
N THR A 684 -7.67 17.15 14.91
CA THR A 684 -6.27 17.49 14.62
C THR A 684 -6.14 17.92 13.16
N VAL A 685 -5.38 18.98 12.91
CA VAL A 685 -5.02 19.46 11.57
C VAL A 685 -3.50 19.57 11.48
N VAL A 686 -2.92 18.89 10.50
CA VAL A 686 -1.48 18.92 10.20
C VAL A 686 -1.28 19.28 8.73
N GLY A 687 -0.34 20.16 8.42
CA GLY A 687 0.01 20.49 7.03
C GLY A 687 0.38 21.94 6.81
N ASN A 688 0.49 22.33 5.55
CA ASN A 688 0.78 23.69 5.15
C ASN A 688 -0.49 24.56 5.24
N VAL A 689 -0.83 24.93 6.46
CA VAL A 689 -2.07 25.65 6.80
C VAL A 689 -1.79 26.88 7.67
N ASN A 690 -2.70 27.86 7.62
CA ASN A 690 -2.66 29.01 8.50
C ASN A 690 -3.41 28.66 9.81
N LYS A 691 -2.72 28.72 10.94
CA LYS A 691 -3.27 28.38 12.25
C LYS A 691 -4.55 29.15 12.61
N ASP A 692 -4.56 30.47 12.36
CA ASP A 692 -5.69 31.33 12.75
C ASP A 692 -6.90 31.02 11.86
N GLU A 693 -6.71 30.75 10.57
CA GLU A 693 -7.73 30.28 9.64
C GLU A 693 -8.30 28.93 10.07
N VAL A 694 -7.44 27.94 10.43
CA VAL A 694 -7.87 26.63 10.94
C VAL A 694 -8.75 26.79 12.17
N LEU A 695 -8.29 27.59 13.15
CA LEU A 695 -9.01 27.76 14.40
C LEU A 695 -10.34 28.50 14.21
N GLU A 696 -10.40 29.49 13.31
CA GLU A 696 -11.63 30.21 12.96
C GLU A 696 -12.62 29.27 12.24
N THR A 697 -12.17 28.50 11.25
CA THR A 697 -12.98 27.51 10.53
C THR A 697 -13.59 26.50 11.49
N ILE A 698 -12.77 25.85 12.33
CA ILE A 698 -13.27 24.86 13.30
C ILE A 698 -14.24 25.48 14.32
N LYS A 699 -14.01 26.70 14.78
CA LYS A 699 -14.95 27.40 15.68
C LYS A 699 -16.28 27.73 15.00
N ASN A 700 -16.26 28.13 13.75
CA ASN A 700 -17.45 28.46 13.00
C ASN A 700 -18.30 27.22 12.75
N ASP A 701 -17.69 26.13 12.34
CA ASP A 701 -18.37 24.90 11.94
C ASP A 701 -18.80 24.06 13.15
N PHE A 702 -17.91 23.83 14.10
CA PHE A 702 -18.13 22.91 15.23
C PHE A 702 -18.53 23.61 16.53
N GLY A 703 -18.34 24.93 16.65
CA GLY A 703 -18.61 25.65 17.90
C GLY A 703 -20.08 25.64 18.34
N GLY A 704 -21.02 25.40 17.40
CA GLY A 704 -22.44 25.27 17.65
C GLY A 704 -22.89 23.93 18.28
N MET A 705 -22.04 22.91 18.34
CA MET A 705 -22.39 21.60 18.92
C MET A 705 -22.77 21.75 20.40
N LYS A 706 -23.88 21.09 20.77
CA LYS A 706 -24.38 21.13 22.15
C LYS A 706 -23.54 20.23 23.06
N LYS A 707 -23.14 20.78 24.20
CA LYS A 707 -22.48 19.99 25.27
C LYS A 707 -23.31 18.79 25.69
N GLY A 708 -22.67 17.68 25.97
CA GLY A 708 -23.32 16.48 26.42
C GLY A 708 -22.28 15.41 26.82
N SER A 709 -22.47 14.76 27.95
CA SER A 709 -21.55 13.72 28.41
C SER A 709 -21.69 12.46 27.61
N THR A 710 -20.57 11.90 27.15
CA THR A 710 -20.50 10.57 26.57
C THR A 710 -20.58 9.52 27.66
N PRO A 711 -21.44 8.50 27.54
CA PRO A 711 -21.46 7.41 28.49
C PRO A 711 -20.17 6.59 28.41
N ASN A 712 -19.47 6.43 29.51
CA ASN A 712 -18.38 5.47 29.57
C ASN A 712 -18.94 4.06 29.60
N PRO A 713 -18.42 3.13 28.80
CA PRO A 713 -18.85 1.74 28.84
C PRO A 713 -18.40 1.12 30.17
N VAL A 714 -19.27 0.30 30.75
CA VAL A 714 -18.87 -0.58 31.87
C VAL A 714 -18.28 -1.84 31.26
N ILE A 715 -16.96 -1.92 31.25
CA ILE A 715 -16.24 -3.07 30.71
C ILE A 715 -15.77 -3.95 31.83
N ASN A 716 -16.15 -5.22 31.79
CA ASN A 716 -15.60 -6.23 32.68
C ASN A 716 -14.23 -6.64 32.12
N ALA A 717 -13.19 -6.44 32.90
CA ALA A 717 -11.86 -6.91 32.53
C ALA A 717 -11.86 -8.45 32.50
N ASP A 718 -11.43 -9.03 31.40
CA ASP A 718 -11.14 -10.46 31.34
C ASP A 718 -9.85 -10.77 32.10
N ALA A 719 -9.89 -11.80 32.92
CA ALA A 719 -8.65 -12.33 33.48
C ALA A 719 -7.83 -13.04 32.40
N ALA A 720 -6.51 -12.91 32.46
CA ALA A 720 -5.62 -13.68 31.58
C ALA A 720 -5.92 -15.18 31.66
N PRO A 721 -5.72 -15.95 30.59
CA PRO A 721 -5.93 -17.41 30.57
C PRO A 721 -5.23 -18.08 31.77
N GLN A 722 -5.92 -19.00 32.44
CA GLN A 722 -5.36 -19.77 33.58
C GLN A 722 -4.88 -21.16 33.16
N GLU A 723 -5.11 -21.53 31.91
CA GLU A 723 -4.71 -22.78 31.24
C GLU A 723 -4.46 -22.53 29.76
N ILE A 724 -3.86 -23.51 29.09
CA ILE A 724 -3.66 -23.44 27.63
C ILE A 724 -5.04 -23.57 26.96
N ARG A 725 -5.35 -22.58 26.10
CA ARG A 725 -6.55 -22.59 25.25
C ARG A 725 -6.14 -22.85 23.81
N VAL A 726 -6.71 -23.88 23.19
CA VAL A 726 -6.41 -24.25 21.80
C VAL A 726 -7.71 -24.25 21.00
N ARG A 727 -7.67 -23.60 19.83
CA ARG A 727 -8.75 -23.69 18.84
C ARG A 727 -8.17 -23.96 17.45
N VAL A 728 -8.80 -24.88 16.74
CA VAL A 728 -8.42 -25.24 15.37
C VAL A 728 -9.64 -25.06 14.47
N ASP A 729 -9.43 -24.39 13.35
CA ASP A 729 -10.38 -24.28 12.25
C ASP A 729 -9.78 -24.91 11.00
N THR A 730 -10.60 -25.49 10.13
CA THR A 730 -10.16 -26.12 8.89
C THR A 730 -10.83 -25.46 7.69
N LYS A 731 -10.07 -25.29 6.61
CA LYS A 731 -10.52 -24.69 5.36
C LYS A 731 -10.21 -25.61 4.18
N GLN A 732 -11.16 -25.66 3.24
CA GLN A 732 -10.96 -26.43 2.01
C GLN A 732 -9.96 -25.73 1.06
N ASP A 733 -9.23 -26.56 0.33
CA ASP A 733 -8.33 -26.14 -0.77
C ASP A 733 -7.37 -25.00 -0.39
N LYS A 734 -6.74 -25.14 0.79
CA LYS A 734 -5.69 -24.24 1.23
C LYS A 734 -4.34 -24.92 1.24
N ALA A 735 -3.28 -24.16 0.92
CA ALA A 735 -1.94 -24.69 0.81
C ALA A 735 -1.17 -24.62 2.15
N GLN A 736 -1.48 -23.63 3.00
CA GLN A 736 -0.71 -23.34 4.22
C GLN A 736 -1.53 -23.57 5.49
N THR A 737 -0.81 -23.85 6.59
CA THR A 737 -1.31 -23.78 7.97
C THR A 737 -0.86 -22.46 8.59
N HIS A 738 -1.80 -21.73 9.18
CA HIS A 738 -1.58 -20.46 9.86
C HIS A 738 -1.75 -20.63 11.36
N ILE A 739 -0.76 -20.25 12.12
CA ILE A 739 -0.67 -20.50 13.57
C ILE A 739 -0.43 -19.18 14.28
N LEU A 740 -1.17 -18.91 15.33
CA LEU A 740 -0.98 -17.78 16.21
C LEU A 740 -0.95 -18.24 17.67
N LEU A 741 0.19 -18.04 18.34
CA LEU A 741 0.41 -18.29 19.76
C LEU A 741 0.55 -16.98 20.48
N GLY A 742 -0.29 -16.71 21.50
CA GLY A 742 -0.21 -15.40 22.14
C GLY A 742 -0.84 -15.33 23.53
N PHE A 743 -0.80 -14.12 24.09
CA PHE A 743 -1.08 -13.78 25.50
C PHE A 743 -1.86 -12.47 25.57
N GLN A 744 -2.49 -12.20 26.72
CA GLN A 744 -2.92 -10.84 27.03
C GLN A 744 -1.68 -9.94 27.25
N GLY A 745 -1.72 -8.72 26.72
CA GLY A 745 -0.69 -7.71 26.85
C GLY A 745 -1.08 -6.57 27.81
N PRO A 746 -0.17 -5.61 28.04
CA PRO A 746 -0.47 -4.42 28.82
C PRO A 746 -1.48 -3.52 28.12
N LYS A 747 -2.05 -2.57 28.89
CA LYS A 747 -2.78 -1.42 28.37
C LYS A 747 -1.79 -0.42 27.77
N ILE A 748 -2.32 0.49 26.96
CA ILE A 748 -1.51 1.53 26.30
C ILE A 748 -0.90 2.54 27.31
N ASP A 749 -1.53 2.73 28.48
CA ASP A 749 -1.08 3.60 29.57
C ASP A 749 -0.30 2.86 30.67
N ASP A 750 -0.06 1.55 30.54
CA ASP A 750 0.75 0.77 31.48
C ASP A 750 2.24 1.11 31.33
N GLU A 751 2.98 1.09 32.44
CA GLU A 751 4.45 1.33 32.49
C GLU A 751 5.24 0.35 31.60
N ASP A 752 4.74 -0.88 31.40
CA ASP A 752 5.36 -1.93 30.59
C ASP A 752 5.13 -1.77 29.08
N HIS A 753 4.33 -0.80 28.65
CA HIS A 753 3.94 -0.63 27.24
C HIS A 753 5.16 -0.57 26.31
N TYR A 754 6.12 0.33 26.60
CA TYR A 754 7.32 0.50 25.79
C TYR A 754 8.26 -0.71 25.86
N SER A 755 8.32 -1.37 27.03
CA SER A 755 9.12 -2.60 27.18
C SER A 755 8.60 -3.75 26.32
N ILE A 756 7.27 -3.88 26.19
CA ILE A 756 6.66 -4.87 25.30
C ILE A 756 6.78 -4.47 23.82
N GLU A 757 6.75 -3.19 23.49
CA GLU A 757 6.98 -2.70 22.14
C GLU A 757 8.41 -3.01 21.66
N VAL A 758 9.41 -2.75 22.51
CA VAL A 758 10.80 -3.13 22.27
C VAL A 758 10.97 -4.65 22.19
N LEU A 759 10.33 -5.41 23.07
CA LEU A 759 10.32 -6.88 23.04
C LEU A 759 9.75 -7.40 21.71
N ASN A 760 8.62 -6.87 21.29
CA ASN A 760 8.00 -7.24 20.01
C ASN A 760 8.96 -7.00 18.84
N THR A 761 9.67 -5.88 18.83
CA THR A 761 10.65 -5.54 17.79
C THR A 761 11.90 -6.42 17.84
N ILE A 762 12.33 -6.88 19.01
CA ILE A 762 13.40 -7.88 19.15
C ILE A 762 13.01 -9.21 18.46
N LEU A 763 11.75 -9.60 18.58
CA LEU A 763 11.24 -10.83 17.99
C LEU A 763 10.95 -10.69 16.49
N SER A 764 10.46 -9.54 16.02
CA SER A 764 10.03 -9.25 14.65
C SER A 764 11.11 -8.58 13.80
N GLY A 765 10.81 -8.36 12.51
CA GLY A 765 11.72 -7.80 11.52
C GLY A 765 12.64 -8.84 10.88
N MET A 766 13.32 -8.49 9.80
CA MET A 766 14.25 -9.38 9.11
C MET A 766 15.51 -9.67 9.94
N GLY A 767 15.90 -8.74 10.81
CA GLY A 767 16.95 -8.93 11.80
C GLY A 767 16.47 -9.49 13.15
N GLY A 768 15.18 -9.81 13.29
CA GLY A 768 14.56 -10.32 14.51
C GLY A 768 14.77 -11.82 14.74
N ARG A 769 14.64 -12.24 15.99
CA ARG A 769 14.90 -13.66 16.39
C ARG A 769 14.06 -14.65 15.61
N LEU A 770 12.76 -14.39 15.46
CA LEU A 770 11.84 -15.31 14.80
C LEU A 770 12.21 -15.53 13.34
N PHE A 771 12.52 -14.45 12.64
CA PHE A 771 12.91 -14.50 11.25
C PHE A 771 14.21 -15.27 11.05
N LEU A 772 15.26 -14.92 11.79
CA LEU A 772 16.57 -15.53 11.69
C LEU A 772 16.55 -17.01 12.07
N GLU A 773 15.81 -17.40 13.13
CA GLU A 773 15.82 -18.77 13.64
C GLU A 773 14.84 -19.68 12.89
N LEU A 774 13.61 -19.21 12.63
CA LEU A 774 12.56 -20.07 12.09
C LEU A 774 12.48 -20.02 10.56
N ARG A 775 12.72 -18.85 9.94
CA ARG A 775 12.73 -18.72 8.48
C ARG A 775 14.12 -19.02 7.90
N ASP A 776 15.15 -18.26 8.28
CA ASP A 776 16.46 -18.36 7.63
C ASP A 776 17.19 -19.67 7.97
N LYS A 777 17.22 -20.08 9.25
CA LYS A 777 17.94 -21.29 9.66
C LYS A 777 17.16 -22.58 9.47
N LYS A 778 15.86 -22.58 9.81
CA LYS A 778 15.02 -23.78 9.80
C LYS A 778 14.13 -23.89 8.55
N SER A 779 14.01 -22.85 7.73
CA SER A 779 13.15 -22.78 6.52
C SER A 779 11.72 -23.26 6.80
N LEU A 780 11.15 -22.87 7.94
CA LEU A 780 9.82 -23.31 8.36
C LEU A 780 8.70 -22.54 7.68
N ALA A 781 8.97 -21.30 7.26
CA ALA A 781 7.91 -20.42 6.80
C ALA A 781 8.44 -19.31 5.89
N TYR A 782 7.59 -18.81 4.98
CA TYR A 782 7.83 -17.54 4.31
C TYR A 782 7.55 -16.35 5.24
N THR A 783 6.46 -16.43 6.02
CA THR A 783 6.07 -15.39 6.96
C THR A 783 6.12 -15.89 8.39
N VAL A 784 6.95 -15.25 9.21
CA VAL A 784 6.97 -15.41 10.66
C VAL A 784 7.21 -14.03 11.28
N THR A 785 6.40 -13.68 12.27
CA THR A 785 6.48 -12.37 12.95
C THR A 785 5.91 -12.44 14.37
N SER A 786 6.24 -11.47 15.19
CA SER A 786 5.50 -11.17 16.41
C SER A 786 4.65 -9.91 16.20
N PHE A 787 3.65 -9.76 17.03
CA PHE A 787 2.80 -8.58 17.04
C PHE A 787 2.43 -8.23 18.47
N TYR A 788 2.26 -6.95 18.68
CA TYR A 788 1.73 -6.36 19.90
C TYR A 788 0.67 -5.32 19.54
N THR A 789 -0.49 -5.44 20.14
CA THR A 789 -1.59 -4.50 19.96
C THR A 789 -2.05 -4.00 21.33
N PRO A 790 -1.63 -2.81 21.73
CA PRO A 790 -2.09 -2.20 22.98
C PRO A 790 -3.55 -1.76 22.86
N GLY A 791 -4.24 -1.64 23.97
CA GLY A 791 -5.60 -1.13 24.05
C GLY A 791 -5.83 -0.23 25.25
N LEU A 792 -6.99 0.44 25.31
CA LEU A 792 -7.46 1.12 26.53
C LEU A 792 -7.79 0.12 27.65
N GLU A 793 -8.02 -1.13 27.30
CA GLU A 793 -8.09 -2.31 28.15
C GLU A 793 -6.94 -3.25 27.80
N PRO A 794 -6.64 -4.30 28.60
CA PRO A 794 -5.56 -5.22 28.31
C PRO A 794 -5.54 -5.66 26.86
N GLY A 795 -4.46 -5.33 26.15
CA GLY A 795 -4.25 -5.68 24.76
C GLY A 795 -3.81 -7.13 24.58
N PHE A 796 -3.12 -7.42 23.49
CA PHE A 796 -2.58 -8.75 23.23
C PHE A 796 -1.23 -8.69 22.51
N LEU A 797 -0.41 -9.72 22.76
CA LEU A 797 0.85 -9.94 22.08
C LEU A 797 0.97 -11.42 21.69
N GLY A 798 1.75 -11.71 20.66
CA GLY A 798 1.91 -13.08 20.22
C GLY A 798 2.86 -13.25 19.06
N VAL A 799 3.02 -14.51 18.64
CA VAL A 799 3.84 -14.94 17.51
C VAL A 799 2.92 -15.59 16.48
N TYR A 800 3.10 -15.19 15.25
CA TYR A 800 2.39 -15.74 14.09
C TYR A 800 3.38 -16.40 13.14
N ILE A 801 2.95 -17.53 12.54
CA ILE A 801 3.70 -18.22 11.49
C ILE A 801 2.74 -18.82 10.45
N GLY A 802 3.06 -18.65 9.16
CA GLY A 802 2.43 -19.34 8.05
C GLY A 802 3.37 -20.39 7.49
N THR A 803 3.01 -21.68 7.55
CA THR A 803 3.89 -22.81 7.26
C THR A 803 3.20 -23.90 6.43
N ALA A 804 3.97 -24.80 5.83
CA ALA A 804 3.45 -26.00 5.22
C ALA A 804 2.75 -26.90 6.26
N PRO A 805 1.61 -27.55 5.95
CA PRO A 805 0.88 -28.38 6.90
C PRO A 805 1.71 -29.46 7.58
N GLN A 806 2.68 -30.02 6.86
CA GLN A 806 3.56 -31.07 7.37
C GLN A 806 4.56 -30.56 8.44
N LYS A 807 4.79 -29.24 8.48
CA LYS A 807 5.71 -28.58 9.43
C LYS A 807 4.97 -27.94 10.62
N GLU A 808 3.64 -28.12 10.76
CA GLU A 808 2.79 -27.51 11.81
C GLU A 808 3.38 -27.69 13.21
N GLN A 809 3.70 -28.93 13.58
CA GLN A 809 4.22 -29.24 14.91
C GLN A 809 5.62 -28.62 15.14
N GLU A 810 6.50 -28.68 14.14
CA GLU A 810 7.84 -28.12 14.22
C GLU A 810 7.81 -26.57 14.34
N ALA A 811 6.86 -25.93 13.66
CA ALA A 811 6.64 -24.49 13.75
C ALA A 811 6.17 -24.08 15.16
N ILE A 812 5.22 -24.81 15.76
CA ILE A 812 4.74 -24.57 17.14
C ILE A 812 5.89 -24.75 18.15
N GLU A 813 6.67 -25.83 18.02
CA GLU A 813 7.81 -26.08 18.89
C GLU A 813 8.88 -25.00 18.73
N GLY A 814 9.18 -24.58 17.49
CA GLY A 814 10.11 -23.51 17.20
C GLY A 814 9.71 -22.17 17.82
N MET A 815 8.42 -21.76 17.71
CA MET A 815 7.93 -20.54 18.36
C MET A 815 8.10 -20.61 19.88
N LYS A 816 7.75 -21.73 20.50
CA LYS A 816 7.93 -21.94 21.96
C LYS A 816 9.37 -21.89 22.37
N GLU A 817 10.26 -22.56 21.63
CA GLU A 817 11.70 -22.57 21.89
C GLU A 817 12.26 -21.13 21.93
N GLN A 818 11.88 -20.27 20.99
CA GLN A 818 12.36 -18.89 20.97
C GLN A 818 11.83 -18.06 22.16
N LEU A 819 10.59 -18.28 22.58
CA LEU A 819 10.02 -17.65 23.76
C LEU A 819 10.66 -18.19 25.07
N GLU A 820 10.94 -19.48 25.16
CA GLU A 820 11.68 -20.11 26.29
C GLU A 820 13.08 -19.55 26.44
N LEU A 821 13.82 -19.44 25.32
CA LEU A 821 15.16 -18.85 25.29
C LEU A 821 15.13 -17.39 25.73
N LEU A 822 14.14 -16.62 25.30
CA LEU A 822 13.93 -15.24 25.73
C LEU A 822 13.76 -15.14 27.27
N LEU A 823 12.86 -15.96 27.84
CA LEU A 823 12.56 -15.94 29.27
C LEU A 823 13.74 -16.41 30.14
N LYS A 824 14.54 -17.32 29.61
CA LYS A 824 15.70 -17.91 30.31
C LYS A 824 16.94 -17.05 30.20
N ASP A 825 17.32 -16.68 29.00
CA ASP A 825 18.62 -16.09 28.69
C ASP A 825 18.54 -14.56 28.56
N GLY A 826 17.31 -13.99 28.43
CA GLY A 826 17.05 -12.57 28.21
C GLY A 826 17.39 -12.11 26.81
N VAL A 827 17.76 -10.84 26.71
CA VAL A 827 18.10 -10.16 25.45
C VAL A 827 19.51 -9.57 25.54
N SER A 828 20.21 -9.50 24.41
CA SER A 828 21.55 -8.92 24.32
C SER A 828 21.50 -7.39 24.19
N ASP A 829 22.63 -6.72 24.45
CA ASP A 829 22.75 -5.27 24.21
C ASP A 829 22.55 -4.90 22.75
N GLU A 830 22.96 -5.80 21.84
CA GLU A 830 22.82 -5.61 20.41
C GLU A 830 21.34 -5.67 19.96
N GLU A 831 20.56 -6.62 20.51
CA GLU A 831 19.13 -6.75 20.22
C GLU A 831 18.33 -5.55 20.73
N ILE A 832 18.62 -5.06 21.94
CA ILE A 832 18.01 -3.86 22.49
C ILE A 832 18.31 -2.65 21.60
N SER A 833 19.58 -2.40 21.30
CA SER A 833 19.97 -1.24 20.50
C SER A 833 19.36 -1.29 19.09
N ARG A 834 19.31 -2.49 18.48
CA ARG A 834 18.65 -2.69 17.19
C ARG A 834 17.16 -2.33 17.28
N ALA A 835 16.46 -2.86 18.26
CA ALA A 835 15.03 -2.67 18.40
C ALA A 835 14.67 -1.20 18.70
N GLN A 836 15.43 -0.54 19.58
CA GLN A 836 15.25 0.88 19.90
C GLN A 836 15.48 1.76 18.66
N ASN A 837 16.58 1.55 17.95
CA ASN A 837 16.88 2.31 16.74
C ASN A 837 15.83 2.08 15.65
N TYR A 838 15.38 0.82 15.48
CA TYR A 838 14.37 0.47 14.49
C TYR A 838 13.02 1.15 14.78
N LEU A 839 12.58 1.15 16.05
CA LEU A 839 11.35 1.84 16.46
C LEU A 839 11.43 3.36 16.26
N VAL A 840 12.53 3.97 16.69
CA VAL A 840 12.71 5.42 16.57
C VAL A 840 12.88 5.82 15.10
N GLY A 841 13.67 5.06 14.33
CA GLY A 841 13.84 5.31 12.90
C GLY A 841 12.55 5.13 12.11
N GLY A 842 11.78 4.08 12.38
CA GLY A 842 10.46 3.87 11.79
C GLY A 842 9.48 5.00 12.14
N PHE A 843 9.53 5.50 13.36
CA PHE A 843 8.77 6.67 13.77
C PHE A 843 9.20 7.93 12.97
N GLU A 844 10.50 8.23 12.86
CA GLU A 844 11.01 9.35 12.05
C GLU A 844 10.59 9.24 10.58
N ILE A 845 10.70 8.03 10.00
CA ILE A 845 10.29 7.76 8.62
C ILE A 845 8.77 7.95 8.44
N GLY A 846 7.96 7.45 9.36
CA GLY A 846 6.50 7.57 9.32
C GLY A 846 6.01 9.01 9.41
N LEU A 847 6.73 9.86 10.13
CA LEU A 847 6.37 11.28 10.29
C LEU A 847 6.57 12.16 9.04
N GLN A 848 6.99 11.61 7.92
CA GLN A 848 7.01 12.35 6.66
C GLN A 848 5.59 12.73 6.19
N GLN A 849 4.60 11.87 6.43
CA GLN A 849 3.21 12.05 6.00
C GLN A 849 2.39 12.88 7.00
N ASN A 850 1.66 13.88 6.51
CA ASN A 850 0.75 14.70 7.33
C ASN A 850 -0.35 13.88 7.99
N SER A 851 -0.90 12.89 7.29
CA SER A 851 -1.91 11.97 7.82
C SER A 851 -1.41 11.11 8.97
N ALA A 852 -0.18 10.60 8.89
CA ALA A 852 0.43 9.83 9.96
C ALA A 852 0.70 10.69 11.21
N GLN A 853 1.19 11.92 11.02
CA GLN A 853 1.35 12.89 12.11
C GLN A 853 0.01 13.21 12.77
N ALA A 854 -1.02 13.53 11.96
CA ALA A 854 -2.37 13.81 12.45
C ALA A 854 -2.95 12.62 13.23
N ALA A 855 -2.79 11.40 12.74
CA ALA A 855 -3.25 10.19 13.41
C ALA A 855 -2.57 10.00 14.78
N LYS A 856 -1.24 10.06 14.82
CA LYS A 856 -0.47 9.89 16.08
C LYS A 856 -0.91 10.91 17.14
N ILE A 857 -0.91 12.18 16.79
CA ILE A 857 -1.29 13.27 17.68
C ILE A 857 -2.75 13.12 18.17
N THR A 858 -3.67 12.76 17.25
CA THR A 858 -5.10 12.59 17.58
C THR A 858 -5.31 11.46 18.57
N PHE A 859 -4.74 10.29 18.29
CA PHE A 859 -4.99 9.10 19.12
C PHE A 859 -4.30 9.16 20.46
N ASP A 860 -3.11 9.73 20.56
CA ASP A 860 -2.43 9.94 21.84
C ASP A 860 -3.26 10.84 22.76
N GLU A 861 -3.81 11.93 22.22
CA GLU A 861 -4.70 12.81 22.98
C GLU A 861 -6.01 12.12 23.36
N LEU A 862 -6.67 11.46 22.39
CA LEU A 862 -7.97 10.83 22.57
C LEU A 862 -7.94 9.68 23.59
N TYR A 863 -6.83 8.95 23.63
CA TYR A 863 -6.64 7.80 24.54
C TYR A 863 -6.09 8.20 25.92
N GLY A 864 -5.83 9.50 26.11
CA GLY A 864 -5.39 10.03 27.42
C GLY A 864 -3.90 9.89 27.70
N ILE A 865 -3.10 9.52 26.69
CA ILE A 865 -1.64 9.51 26.78
C ILE A 865 -1.13 10.96 26.78
N GLY A 866 -1.77 11.81 25.96
CA GLY A 866 -1.44 13.19 25.74
C GLY A 866 -0.66 13.39 24.44
N TRP A 867 -0.98 14.47 23.73
CA TRP A 867 -0.35 14.83 22.46
C TRP A 867 1.17 15.03 22.57
N GLU A 868 1.68 15.31 23.77
CA GLU A 868 3.11 15.48 24.07
C GLU A 868 3.92 14.21 23.79
N GLU A 869 3.25 13.06 23.71
CA GLU A 869 3.84 11.77 23.34
C GLU A 869 4.54 11.84 21.99
N TYR A 870 4.00 12.59 21.06
CA TYR A 870 4.60 12.83 19.75
C TYR A 870 6.07 13.25 19.84
N ASN A 871 6.44 14.08 20.84
CA ASN A 871 7.81 14.54 21.02
C ASN A 871 8.64 13.65 21.95
N SER A 872 8.00 12.94 22.90
CA SER A 872 8.68 12.18 23.96
C SER A 872 8.90 10.70 23.62
N TYR A 873 8.25 10.18 22.58
CA TYR A 873 8.33 8.77 22.20
C TYR A 873 9.76 8.25 22.01
N PRO A 874 10.67 8.94 21.27
CA PRO A 874 12.04 8.45 21.11
C PRO A 874 12.79 8.34 22.45
N GLU A 875 12.63 9.30 23.36
CA GLU A 875 13.28 9.26 24.67
C GLU A 875 12.78 8.08 25.50
N LYS A 876 11.46 7.81 25.48
CA LYS A 876 10.86 6.69 26.20
C LYS A 876 11.35 5.34 25.66
N ILE A 877 11.44 5.18 24.34
CA ILE A 877 11.98 3.97 23.72
C ILE A 877 13.45 3.77 24.11
N TYR A 878 14.29 4.81 24.03
CA TYR A 878 15.69 4.70 24.41
C TYR A 878 15.92 4.48 25.91
N SER A 879 14.95 4.81 26.77
CA SER A 879 15.03 4.56 28.20
C SER A 879 14.82 3.12 28.63
N VAL A 880 14.23 2.28 27.76
CA VAL A 880 13.96 0.87 28.04
C VAL A 880 15.25 0.07 28.19
N THR A 881 15.42 -0.62 29.31
CA THR A 881 16.58 -1.47 29.59
C THR A 881 16.32 -2.95 29.28
N LYS A 882 17.38 -3.76 29.26
CA LYS A 882 17.24 -5.23 29.14
C LYS A 882 16.47 -5.84 30.28
N GLU A 883 16.65 -5.30 31.48
CA GLU A 883 15.98 -5.72 32.68
C GLU A 883 14.47 -5.45 32.57
N ASP A 884 14.08 -4.29 32.05
CA ASP A 884 12.66 -3.94 31.83
C ASP A 884 12.00 -4.87 30.82
N VAL A 885 12.69 -5.16 29.70
CA VAL A 885 12.22 -6.11 28.69
C VAL A 885 12.04 -7.51 29.26
N LEU A 886 13.00 -7.98 30.03
CA LEU A 886 12.93 -9.32 30.63
C LEU A 886 11.87 -9.41 31.74
N GLU A 887 11.68 -8.36 32.53
CA GLU A 887 10.64 -8.26 33.55
C GLU A 887 9.25 -8.27 32.89
N ALA A 888 9.05 -7.45 31.87
CA ALA A 888 7.82 -7.43 31.09
C ALA A 888 7.56 -8.79 30.40
N ALA A 889 8.58 -9.40 29.76
CA ALA A 889 8.45 -10.72 29.18
C ALA A 889 7.96 -11.77 30.18
N ARG A 890 8.56 -11.81 31.40
CA ARG A 890 8.17 -12.75 32.47
C ARG A 890 6.78 -12.48 33.03
N LYS A 891 6.33 -11.24 32.98
CA LYS A 891 4.99 -10.83 33.45
C LYS A 891 3.88 -11.26 32.48
N TYR A 892 4.10 -11.15 31.17
CA TYR A 892 3.08 -11.33 30.16
C TYR A 892 3.17 -12.65 29.38
N ILE A 893 4.34 -13.29 29.31
CA ILE A 893 4.55 -14.56 28.58
C ILE A 893 4.60 -15.72 29.58
N ASP A 894 3.51 -16.50 29.63
CA ASP A 894 3.41 -17.71 30.46
C ASP A 894 3.14 -18.92 29.55
N LEU A 895 4.18 -19.72 29.31
CA LEU A 895 4.11 -20.87 28.38
C LEU A 895 3.27 -22.07 28.91
N GLU A 896 2.78 -21.97 30.16
CA GLU A 896 1.79 -22.90 30.73
C GLU A 896 0.34 -22.37 30.56
N LYS A 897 0.16 -21.10 30.09
CA LYS A 897 -1.12 -20.41 30.04
C LYS A 897 -1.27 -19.49 28.84
N TYR A 898 -1.15 -20.02 27.65
CA TYR A 898 -1.25 -19.27 26.40
C TYR A 898 -2.51 -19.62 25.60
N THR A 899 -2.79 -18.82 24.59
CA THR A 899 -3.81 -19.10 23.58
C THR A 899 -3.16 -19.49 22.28
N LEU A 900 -3.65 -20.57 21.65
CA LEU A 900 -3.18 -21.08 20.35
C LEU A 900 -4.35 -21.19 19.38
N ALA A 901 -4.31 -20.43 18.32
CA ALA A 901 -5.23 -20.52 17.19
C ALA A 901 -4.53 -21.13 15.98
N ILE A 902 -5.16 -22.10 15.34
CA ILE A 902 -4.66 -22.75 14.13
C ILE A 902 -5.75 -22.76 13.07
N VAL A 903 -5.43 -22.26 11.88
CA VAL A 903 -6.27 -22.40 10.69
C VAL A 903 -5.48 -23.19 9.67
N LYS A 904 -6.01 -24.33 9.22
CA LYS A 904 -5.28 -25.28 8.38
C LYS A 904 -6.16 -25.93 7.30
N PRO A 905 -5.53 -26.52 6.26
CA PRO A 905 -6.26 -27.30 5.27
C PRO A 905 -7.04 -28.45 5.89
N GLU A 906 -8.21 -28.77 5.31
CA GLU A 906 -8.89 -30.04 5.61
C GLU A 906 -7.99 -31.22 5.20
N GLU A 907 -7.89 -32.25 6.05
CA GLU A 907 -7.19 -33.47 5.69
C GLU A 907 -7.93 -34.13 4.53
N GLN A 908 -7.27 -34.25 3.38
CA GLN A 908 -7.78 -35.03 2.28
C GLN A 908 -7.83 -36.50 2.72
N GLY A 909 -9.01 -37.03 2.99
CA GLY A 909 -9.28 -38.40 3.47
C GLY A 909 -8.87 -39.47 2.46
#